data_e333de2c28b0d00790893d4462a14531
#
_entry.id   e333de2c28b0d00790893d4462a14531
#
_cell.length_a   1.000
_cell.length_b   1.000
_cell.length_c   1.000
_cell.angle_alpha   90.00
_cell.angle_beta   90.00
_cell.angle_gamma   90.00
#
_symmetry.space_group_name_H-M   'P 1'
#
loop_
_entity.id
_entity.type
_entity.pdbx_description
1 polymer ?
#
loop_
_entity_poly.entity_id
_entity_poly.type
_entity_poly.pdbx_seq_one_letter_code
_entity_poly.pdbx_strand_id
1 'polypeptide(L)'
;MDVDDLDDATLVAGAPRSGKTRFALDMLVAAMKRHGDAYAVMTVSGRQVADRLGDTVIRELSAISQARPVTTLPAVAFRIMTAVRSHAGQPLPKLLNGAEQDVVIRRVLAKHAEHAEHGDECSTCALLRTYFVVADWSGMVVDDATDAFANQLRDMLARMNEIGAKPELEDALISRAADEHGTLDERRERLRVQWRLAFALRAEYNQAINEAYPDQYRLDASQLMIDAAAAVNEAETSDLPKLVIVDDFQDATLAGFDFLTALRNRGVRLLLVGNPDEAVQTFRGSYPEYLFNMAQSRLGTRLVRLEPSHMAEGTDLAAVASRVSLTIASTESTDDALANRPGKMPAIAIPETHDGSLEAAMYRSTVEELDDVVWKIKTEHLEHGRDWNDMAVIAHDNATVRTFGERLRADGVPVRYSSVTHPLKDEPFVQGLFSMIELAELKRQGIATSSMNLDTAGAYVRSRVASIMNSPLITTPGERPARLCVVESAMNALGSLATVLHDDTADPTTSDTSGRALLPQLIDDWNDYVETFHTARVAASASDTENAADMGLPAIDTDDRLMTGERAAEDADEPSFGMNALYILLLEGDTDRVLDAIASVLGRKDPQAQAFARLWKTLDDTLRSEARLTSHEPQYMLDCAWQAFGKAEIWQKTALRNNAEGRAANDRLDTAMRLFSYASGGESNGVTAAHTIDAFIEQVRALAIEADSLAHTAPIDQAVTLATPAGAAGKHWKLVFMPAFQQGQWPNLAPRNTLFGGEELADIMLHGRLSDDIVTSAGRENAQLAAVLASEQKSLLVALTRADERVTVSAVL
;
A
#
# COMPACT_ATOMS: atom_id res chain seq x y z
N MET A 1 27.45 -20.24 24.09
CA MET A 1 28.27 -19.00 24.02
C MET A 1 27.80 -18.08 25.14
N ASP A 2 28.69 -17.55 25.94
CA ASP A 2 28.36 -16.58 27.00
C ASP A 2 28.39 -15.15 26.39
N VAL A 3 27.56 -14.25 26.94
CA VAL A 3 27.51 -12.85 26.50
C VAL A 3 28.85 -12.13 26.67
N ASP A 4 29.59 -12.48 27.71
CA ASP A 4 30.89 -11.87 27.98
C ASP A 4 32.00 -12.37 27.05
N ASP A 5 31.82 -13.54 26.42
CA ASP A 5 32.75 -14.14 25.46
C ASP A 5 32.50 -13.64 24.02
N LEU A 6 31.51 -12.72 23.82
CA LEU A 6 31.27 -12.11 22.51
C LEU A 6 32.44 -11.20 22.14
N ASP A 7 32.97 -11.39 20.95
CA ASP A 7 33.88 -10.43 20.35
C ASP A 7 33.18 -9.07 20.11
N ASP A 8 33.92 -8.05 19.81
CA ASP A 8 33.38 -6.74 19.48
C ASP A 8 32.36 -6.78 18.33
N ALA A 9 32.53 -7.72 17.40
CA ALA A 9 31.56 -8.03 16.36
C ALA A 9 31.54 -9.53 16.08
N THR A 10 30.38 -10.15 16.18
CA THR A 10 30.19 -11.60 15.93
C THR A 10 29.09 -11.78 14.87
N LEU A 11 29.34 -12.61 13.88
CA LEU A 11 28.38 -12.98 12.84
C LEU A 11 27.95 -14.44 13.08
N VAL A 12 26.65 -14.63 13.28
CA VAL A 12 26.04 -15.96 13.48
C VAL A 12 25.23 -16.32 12.24
N ALA A 13 25.58 -17.41 11.61
CA ALA A 13 24.90 -17.89 10.41
C ALA A 13 24.36 -19.31 10.60
N GLY A 14 23.18 -19.58 10.08
CA GLY A 14 22.57 -20.90 10.13
C GLY A 14 21.52 -21.10 9.03
N ALA A 15 21.32 -22.35 8.64
CA ALA A 15 20.28 -22.73 7.70
C ALA A 15 18.87 -22.31 8.17
N PRO A 16 17.87 -22.30 7.29
CA PRO A 16 16.49 -22.10 7.74
C PRO A 16 16.15 -23.04 8.90
N ARG A 17 15.44 -22.51 9.92
CA ARG A 17 15.02 -23.27 11.12
C ARG A 17 16.17 -23.82 11.99
N SER A 18 17.37 -23.28 11.90
CA SER A 18 18.47 -23.62 12.82
C SER A 18 18.40 -22.96 14.20
N GLY A 19 17.31 -22.25 14.49
CA GLY A 19 17.12 -21.59 15.80
C GLY A 19 17.81 -20.24 15.94
N LYS A 20 18.13 -19.54 14.85
CA LYS A 20 18.80 -18.23 14.82
C LYS A 20 18.15 -17.21 15.78
N THR A 21 16.86 -16.96 15.61
CA THR A 21 16.10 -16.00 16.44
C THR A 21 16.07 -16.42 17.91
N ARG A 22 15.96 -17.74 18.20
CA ARG A 22 16.01 -18.24 19.57
C ARG A 22 17.36 -17.98 20.21
N PHE A 23 18.43 -18.23 19.47
CA PHE A 23 19.80 -17.92 19.91
C PHE A 23 19.95 -16.42 20.21
N ALA A 24 19.46 -15.54 19.34
CA ALA A 24 19.49 -14.10 19.54
C ALA A 24 18.73 -13.66 20.80
N LEU A 25 17.54 -14.24 21.04
CA LEU A 25 16.73 -14.00 22.24
C LEU A 25 17.43 -14.48 23.51
N ASP A 26 18.01 -15.67 23.51
CA ASP A 26 18.73 -16.22 24.66
C ASP A 26 19.92 -15.33 25.05
N MET A 27 20.63 -14.80 24.05
CA MET A 27 21.71 -13.85 24.24
C MET A 27 21.22 -12.51 24.81
N LEU A 28 20.08 -11.99 24.32
CA LEU A 28 19.48 -10.78 24.85
C LEU A 28 19.06 -10.94 26.30
N VAL A 29 18.35 -12.01 26.63
CA VAL A 29 17.87 -12.30 27.98
C VAL A 29 19.07 -12.49 28.94
N ALA A 30 20.13 -13.19 28.51
CA ALA A 30 21.34 -13.36 29.29
C ALA A 30 22.04 -12.02 29.55
N ALA A 31 22.15 -11.16 28.53
CA ALA A 31 22.72 -9.83 28.66
C ALA A 31 21.95 -8.95 29.65
N MET A 32 20.63 -8.94 29.56
CA MET A 32 19.77 -8.14 30.44
C MET A 32 19.80 -8.65 31.89
N LYS A 33 19.77 -9.96 32.11
CA LYS A 33 19.87 -10.54 33.45
C LYS A 33 21.20 -10.23 34.15
N ARG A 34 22.28 -10.13 33.38
CA ARG A 34 23.64 -9.94 33.94
C ARG A 34 24.02 -8.47 34.11
N HIS A 35 23.62 -7.61 33.16
CA HIS A 35 24.08 -6.23 33.07
C HIS A 35 22.96 -5.18 33.21
N GLY A 36 21.71 -5.59 33.30
CA GLY A 36 20.53 -4.71 33.40
C GLY A 36 19.87 -4.38 32.06
N ASP A 37 18.67 -3.80 32.16
CA ASP A 37 17.72 -3.63 31.04
C ASP A 37 18.22 -2.76 29.89
N ALA A 38 19.01 -1.72 30.17
CA ALA A 38 19.51 -0.79 29.17
C ALA A 38 20.78 -1.25 28.45
N TYR A 39 21.32 -2.40 28.82
CA TYR A 39 22.61 -2.87 28.30
C TYR A 39 22.53 -3.31 26.84
N ALA A 40 21.50 -4.04 26.47
CA ALA A 40 21.36 -4.64 25.16
C ALA A 40 20.02 -4.28 24.51
N VAL A 41 20.02 -4.21 23.19
CA VAL A 41 18.82 -4.09 22.36
C VAL A 41 18.90 -5.10 21.23
N MET A 42 17.79 -5.79 20.94
CA MET A 42 17.64 -6.67 19.77
C MET A 42 16.83 -5.96 18.72
N THR A 43 17.26 -6.03 17.48
CA THR A 43 16.53 -5.49 16.34
C THR A 43 16.06 -6.62 15.43
N VAL A 44 14.86 -6.45 14.88
CA VAL A 44 14.18 -7.39 14.00
C VAL A 44 13.58 -6.66 12.80
N SER A 45 13.17 -7.41 11.79
CA SER A 45 12.69 -6.87 10.49
C SER A 45 11.40 -6.05 10.58
N GLY A 46 10.52 -6.25 11.60
CA GLY A 46 9.23 -5.58 11.67
C GLY A 46 8.68 -5.39 13.10
N ARG A 47 7.82 -4.37 13.27
CA ARG A 47 7.23 -4.00 14.56
C ARG A 47 6.42 -5.14 15.21
N GLN A 48 5.59 -5.85 14.42
CA GLN A 48 4.80 -6.98 14.94
C GLN A 48 5.66 -8.12 15.48
N VAL A 49 6.80 -8.38 14.81
CA VAL A 49 7.79 -9.35 15.28
C VAL A 49 8.44 -8.85 16.56
N ALA A 50 8.81 -7.55 16.61
CA ALA A 50 9.40 -6.92 17.78
C ALA A 50 8.48 -7.01 19.01
N ASP A 51 7.20 -6.70 18.87
CA ASP A 51 6.23 -6.75 19.96
C ASP A 51 6.06 -8.18 20.50
N ARG A 52 5.88 -9.17 19.61
CA ARG A 52 5.76 -10.60 20.00
C ARG A 52 6.98 -11.12 20.71
N LEU A 53 8.18 -10.80 20.20
CA LEU A 53 9.43 -11.24 20.81
C LEU A 53 9.71 -10.46 22.11
N GLY A 54 9.33 -9.18 22.17
CA GLY A 54 9.37 -8.36 23.36
C GLY A 54 8.54 -8.96 24.51
N ASP A 55 7.31 -9.39 24.23
CA ASP A 55 6.46 -10.10 25.20
C ASP A 55 7.10 -11.41 25.69
N THR A 56 7.82 -12.10 24.83
CA THR A 56 8.53 -13.32 25.19
C THR A 56 9.70 -13.01 26.14
N VAL A 57 10.47 -11.96 25.86
CA VAL A 57 11.57 -11.50 26.72
C VAL A 57 11.04 -11.08 28.09
N ILE A 58 9.96 -10.31 28.16
CA ILE A 58 9.33 -9.87 29.43
C ILE A 58 8.90 -11.07 30.27
N ARG A 59 8.28 -12.08 29.67
CA ARG A 59 7.89 -13.32 30.34
C ARG A 59 9.10 -14.09 30.87
N GLU A 60 10.19 -14.18 30.12
CA GLU A 60 11.40 -14.90 30.53
C GLU A 60 12.22 -14.15 31.62
N LEU A 61 12.15 -12.81 31.61
CA LEU A 61 12.76 -11.99 32.65
C LEU A 61 11.96 -12.00 33.95
N SER A 62 10.65 -12.29 33.89
CA SER A 62 9.72 -12.20 35.03
C SER A 62 9.74 -10.84 35.73
N ALA A 63 10.09 -9.79 35.03
CA ALA A 63 10.23 -8.41 35.51
C ALA A 63 9.63 -7.41 34.56
N ILE A 64 9.11 -6.29 35.07
CA ILE A 64 8.65 -5.18 34.24
C ILE A 64 9.89 -4.41 33.80
N SER A 65 10.20 -4.46 32.49
CA SER A 65 11.24 -3.63 31.91
C SER A 65 10.65 -2.29 31.45
N GLN A 66 11.30 -1.18 31.82
CA GLN A 66 10.95 0.15 31.32
C GLN A 66 11.46 0.40 29.88
N ALA A 67 12.43 -0.40 29.43
CA ALA A 67 12.96 -0.32 28.09
C ALA A 67 12.24 -1.30 27.16
N ARG A 68 12.10 -0.95 25.87
CA ARG A 68 11.70 -1.89 24.82
C ARG A 68 12.94 -2.66 24.36
N PRO A 69 13.18 -3.89 24.85
CA PRO A 69 14.42 -4.62 24.59
C PRO A 69 14.48 -5.16 23.15
N VAL A 70 13.32 -5.34 22.50
CA VAL A 70 13.19 -5.74 21.11
C VAL A 70 12.51 -4.63 20.32
N THR A 71 13.09 -4.24 19.19
CA THR A 71 12.60 -3.14 18.35
C THR A 71 13.07 -3.33 16.91
N THR A 72 12.94 -2.31 16.04
CA THR A 72 13.51 -2.31 14.69
C THR A 72 14.79 -1.49 14.64
N LEU A 73 15.67 -1.76 13.67
CA LEU A 73 16.92 -0.99 13.52
C LEU A 73 16.64 0.51 13.28
N PRO A 74 15.66 0.91 12.44
CA PRO A 74 15.26 2.32 12.32
C PRO A 74 14.76 2.95 13.62
N ALA A 75 14.13 2.20 14.51
CA ALA A 75 13.69 2.75 15.80
C ALA A 75 14.88 3.01 16.75
N VAL A 76 15.92 2.20 16.70
CA VAL A 76 17.19 2.49 17.42
C VAL A 76 17.84 3.74 16.86
N ALA A 77 17.93 3.86 15.53
CA ALA A 77 18.48 5.04 14.84
C ALA A 77 17.72 6.31 15.21
N PHE A 78 16.38 6.27 15.16
CA PHE A 78 15.52 7.40 15.53
C PHE A 78 15.71 7.84 16.97
N ARG A 79 15.83 6.90 17.92
CA ARG A 79 16.03 7.18 19.34
C ARG A 79 17.37 7.90 19.56
N ILE A 80 18.47 7.40 18.95
CA ILE A 80 19.80 8.02 19.08
C ILE A 80 19.77 9.43 18.49
N MET A 81 19.21 9.60 17.31
CA MET A 81 19.12 10.91 16.67
C MET A 81 18.26 11.89 17.48
N THR A 82 17.16 11.42 18.07
CA THR A 82 16.32 12.22 18.97
C THR A 82 17.13 12.70 20.20
N ALA A 83 17.92 11.82 20.80
CA ALA A 83 18.76 12.18 21.96
C ALA A 83 19.81 13.24 21.58
N VAL A 84 20.55 13.03 20.50
CA VAL A 84 21.58 13.97 20.01
C VAL A 84 20.99 15.34 19.74
N ARG A 85 19.89 15.42 19.00
CA ARG A 85 19.26 16.70 18.67
C ARG A 85 18.64 17.38 19.88
N SER A 86 18.08 16.60 20.82
CA SER A 86 17.56 17.11 22.09
C SER A 86 18.68 17.76 22.94
N HIS A 87 19.84 17.10 23.04
CA HIS A 87 20.98 17.67 23.77
C HIS A 87 21.54 18.94 23.09
N ALA A 88 21.46 18.99 21.76
CA ALA A 88 21.86 20.17 21.00
C ALA A 88 20.81 21.29 20.97
N GLY A 89 19.62 21.10 21.58
CA GLY A 89 18.52 22.06 21.53
C GLY A 89 17.96 22.30 20.14
N GLN A 90 18.08 21.30 19.23
CA GLN A 90 17.64 21.34 17.84
C GLN A 90 16.23 20.75 17.70
N PRO A 91 15.49 21.09 16.62
CA PRO A 91 14.21 20.45 16.33
C PRO A 91 14.31 18.94 16.28
N LEU A 92 13.40 18.23 16.95
CA LEU A 92 13.41 16.77 16.99
C LEU A 92 13.03 16.18 15.63
N PRO A 93 13.54 14.99 15.28
CA PRO A 93 13.25 14.33 14.01
C PRO A 93 11.78 13.95 13.93
N LYS A 94 11.18 14.15 12.77
CA LYS A 94 9.84 13.68 12.42
C LYS A 94 9.90 12.98 11.07
N LEU A 95 9.38 11.76 11.01
CA LEU A 95 9.33 11.01 9.74
C LEU A 95 8.16 11.50 8.89
N LEU A 96 8.42 11.64 7.59
CA LEU A 96 7.38 11.78 6.59
C LEU A 96 6.72 10.42 6.36
N ASN A 97 5.41 10.40 6.32
CA ASN A 97 4.69 9.22 5.85
C ASN A 97 4.68 9.17 4.32
N GLY A 98 4.26 8.02 3.75
CA GLY A 98 4.27 7.85 2.30
C GLY A 98 3.38 8.84 1.54
N ALA A 99 2.30 9.29 2.16
CA ALA A 99 1.41 10.29 1.58
C ALA A 99 2.03 11.69 1.55
N GLU A 100 2.70 12.10 2.64
CA GLU A 100 3.46 13.35 2.68
C GLU A 100 4.58 13.36 1.65
N GLN A 101 5.27 12.21 1.46
CA GLN A 101 6.28 12.07 0.41
C GLN A 101 5.69 12.23 -0.99
N ASP A 102 4.56 11.60 -1.27
CA ASP A 102 3.90 11.68 -2.57
C ASP A 102 3.48 13.11 -2.91
N VAL A 103 2.92 13.84 -1.93
CA VAL A 103 2.57 15.27 -2.10
C VAL A 103 3.79 16.10 -2.46
N VAL A 104 4.92 15.90 -1.76
CA VAL A 104 6.15 16.65 -2.06
C VAL A 104 6.68 16.31 -3.44
N ILE A 105 6.69 15.02 -3.83
CA ILE A 105 7.13 14.58 -5.16
C ILE A 105 6.26 15.21 -6.25
N ARG A 106 4.93 15.13 -6.12
CA ARG A 106 3.99 15.72 -7.10
C ARG A 106 4.16 17.23 -7.21
N ARG A 107 4.41 17.93 -6.11
CA ARG A 107 4.70 19.36 -6.11
C ARG A 107 5.98 19.69 -6.89
N VAL A 108 7.05 18.91 -6.72
CA VAL A 108 8.28 19.06 -7.51
C VAL A 108 8.00 18.84 -8.99
N LEU A 109 7.23 17.80 -9.34
CA LEU A 109 6.89 17.51 -10.74
C LEU A 109 5.97 18.58 -11.35
N ALA A 110 4.97 19.07 -10.62
CA ALA A 110 4.06 20.14 -11.07
C ALA A 110 4.81 21.44 -11.40
N LYS A 111 5.79 21.83 -10.58
CA LYS A 111 6.66 22.97 -10.87
C LYS A 111 7.34 22.88 -12.24
N HIS A 112 7.79 21.67 -12.64
CA HIS A 112 8.40 21.47 -13.95
C HIS A 112 7.37 21.46 -15.09
N ALA A 113 6.14 21.03 -14.85
CA ALA A 113 5.04 21.17 -15.80
C ALA A 113 4.72 22.65 -16.04
N GLU A 114 4.61 23.47 -14.99
CA GLU A 114 4.43 24.93 -15.08
C GLU A 114 5.58 25.61 -15.84
N HIS A 115 6.84 25.22 -15.61
CA HIS A 115 7.98 25.72 -16.38
C HIS A 115 7.86 25.39 -17.86
N ALA A 116 7.37 24.20 -18.21
CA ALA A 116 7.18 23.80 -19.60
C ALA A 116 6.07 24.62 -20.28
N GLU A 117 4.99 24.95 -19.57
CA GLU A 117 3.88 25.76 -20.06
C GLU A 117 4.28 27.23 -20.26
N HIS A 118 5.08 27.79 -19.36
CA HIS A 118 5.51 29.20 -19.42
C HIS A 118 6.79 29.42 -20.26
N GLY A 119 7.41 28.34 -20.73
CA GLY A 119 8.66 28.42 -21.51
C GLY A 119 9.90 28.79 -20.67
N ASP A 120 9.80 28.63 -19.33
CA ASP A 120 10.91 28.82 -18.40
C ASP A 120 11.79 27.56 -18.41
N GLU A 121 13.08 27.73 -18.71
CA GLU A 121 14.01 26.60 -18.74
C GLU A 121 14.87 26.53 -17.50
N CYS A 122 14.67 25.50 -16.67
CA CYS A 122 15.63 25.11 -15.62
C CYS A 122 16.47 23.90 -16.06
N SER A 123 17.57 23.62 -15.34
CA SER A 123 18.44 22.48 -15.63
C SER A 123 17.72 21.14 -15.57
N THR A 124 16.81 20.98 -14.61
CA THR A 124 16.01 19.75 -14.46
C THR A 124 15.00 19.60 -15.59
N CYS A 125 14.39 20.68 -16.08
CA CYS A 125 13.54 20.64 -17.30
C CYS A 125 14.30 20.16 -18.53
N ALA A 126 15.56 20.59 -18.69
CA ALA A 126 16.41 20.12 -19.79
C ALA A 126 16.71 18.62 -19.67
N LEU A 127 16.97 18.13 -18.46
CA LEU A 127 17.15 16.69 -18.19
C LEU A 127 15.86 15.89 -18.44
N LEU A 128 14.71 16.38 -17.99
CA LEU A 128 13.41 15.77 -18.25
C LEU A 128 13.12 15.65 -19.75
N ARG A 129 13.34 16.70 -20.52
CA ARG A 129 13.21 16.64 -21.98
C ARG A 129 14.12 15.59 -22.60
N THR A 130 15.40 15.56 -22.21
CA THR A 130 16.35 14.56 -22.69
C THR A 130 15.90 13.16 -22.33
N TYR A 131 15.44 12.97 -21.09
CA TYR A 131 14.93 11.70 -20.59
C TYR A 131 13.72 11.21 -21.39
N PHE A 132 12.71 12.04 -21.64
CA PHE A 132 11.51 11.66 -22.37
C PHE A 132 11.77 11.37 -23.86
N VAL A 133 12.73 12.04 -24.50
CA VAL A 133 13.14 11.73 -25.87
C VAL A 133 13.82 10.37 -25.95
N VAL A 134 14.67 10.02 -24.98
CA VAL A 134 15.41 8.76 -24.94
C VAL A 134 14.52 7.58 -24.51
N ALA A 135 13.46 7.82 -23.76
CA ALA A 135 12.60 6.77 -23.20
C ALA A 135 11.42 6.33 -24.08
N ASP A 136 11.22 6.96 -25.26
CA ASP A 136 10.13 6.68 -26.22
C ASP A 136 8.72 6.59 -25.58
N TRP A 137 8.32 7.67 -24.91
CA TRP A 137 7.06 7.77 -24.18
C TRP A 137 5.84 8.13 -25.06
N SER A 138 5.98 8.03 -26.36
CA SER A 138 4.97 8.47 -27.34
C SER A 138 3.63 7.72 -27.30
N GLY A 139 3.48 6.71 -26.45
CA GLY A 139 2.29 5.85 -26.37
C GLY A 139 1.54 5.80 -25.03
N MET A 140 1.98 6.51 -23.99
CA MET A 140 1.33 6.47 -22.68
C MET A 140 0.32 7.62 -22.51
N VAL A 141 -0.86 7.30 -21.97
CA VAL A 141 -1.87 8.29 -21.55
C VAL A 141 -1.30 9.15 -20.43
N VAL A 142 -1.43 10.47 -20.53
CA VAL A 142 -0.69 11.45 -19.71
C VAL A 142 -0.86 11.26 -18.20
N ASP A 143 -2.06 10.92 -17.71
CA ASP A 143 -2.34 10.81 -16.27
C ASP A 143 -1.74 9.54 -15.64
N ASP A 144 -1.90 8.37 -16.26
CA ASP A 144 -1.31 7.11 -15.77
C ASP A 144 0.22 7.14 -15.82
N ALA A 145 0.80 7.85 -16.79
CA ALA A 145 2.23 8.04 -16.93
C ALA A 145 2.83 8.85 -15.77
N THR A 146 2.12 9.89 -15.32
CA THR A 146 2.57 10.75 -14.22
C THR A 146 2.59 9.97 -12.89
N ASP A 147 1.59 9.14 -12.62
CA ASP A 147 1.52 8.31 -11.42
C ASP A 147 2.61 7.24 -11.40
N ALA A 148 2.83 6.56 -12.52
CA ALA A 148 3.91 5.58 -12.65
C ALA A 148 5.29 6.22 -12.45
N PHE A 149 5.51 7.40 -13.03
CA PHE A 149 6.75 8.16 -12.88
C PHE A 149 6.98 8.59 -11.42
N ALA A 150 5.96 9.17 -10.76
CA ALA A 150 6.04 9.60 -9.38
C ALA A 150 6.35 8.42 -8.43
N ASN A 151 5.69 7.28 -8.63
CA ASN A 151 5.93 6.07 -7.85
C ASN A 151 7.36 5.54 -8.05
N GLN A 152 7.84 5.44 -9.30
CA GLN A 152 9.20 4.99 -9.57
C GLN A 152 10.26 6.00 -9.12
N LEU A 153 9.97 7.29 -9.17
CA LEU A 153 10.85 8.31 -8.60
C LEU A 153 10.97 8.13 -7.10
N ARG A 154 9.88 7.96 -6.36
CA ARG A 154 9.91 7.69 -4.92
C ARG A 154 10.74 6.46 -4.60
N ASP A 155 10.53 5.35 -5.33
CA ASP A 155 11.30 4.13 -5.14
C ASP A 155 12.79 4.35 -5.45
N MET A 156 13.12 5.15 -6.46
CA MET A 156 14.49 5.51 -6.78
C MET A 156 15.14 6.36 -5.69
N LEU A 157 14.43 7.37 -5.16
CA LEU A 157 14.94 8.21 -4.06
C LEU A 157 15.22 7.36 -2.81
N ALA A 158 14.30 6.47 -2.43
CA ALA A 158 14.51 5.54 -1.34
C ALA A 158 15.72 4.63 -1.61
N ARG A 159 15.81 4.07 -2.82
CA ARG A 159 16.92 3.19 -3.23
C ARG A 159 18.25 3.90 -3.14
N MET A 160 18.36 5.13 -3.65
CA MET A 160 19.59 5.93 -3.56
C MET A 160 20.05 6.13 -2.12
N ASN A 161 19.13 6.38 -1.19
CA ASN A 161 19.41 6.49 0.23
C ASN A 161 19.84 5.14 0.83
N GLU A 162 19.15 4.06 0.53
CA GLU A 162 19.41 2.72 1.06
C GLU A 162 20.76 2.15 0.62
N ILE A 163 21.22 2.46 -0.61
CA ILE A 163 22.55 2.08 -1.10
C ILE A 163 23.64 3.11 -0.75
N GLY A 164 23.31 4.22 -0.10
CA GLY A 164 24.27 5.24 0.30
C GLY A 164 24.81 6.07 -0.88
N ALA A 165 24.06 6.23 -1.96
CA ALA A 165 24.43 7.07 -3.11
C ALA A 165 24.34 8.56 -2.74
N LYS A 166 25.40 9.11 -2.13
CA LYS A 166 25.46 10.51 -1.72
C LYS A 166 25.61 11.47 -2.91
N PRO A 167 25.15 12.73 -2.80
CA PRO A 167 25.28 13.72 -3.87
C PRO A 167 26.73 13.91 -4.36
N GLU A 168 27.70 13.85 -3.46
CA GLU A 168 29.13 14.04 -3.77
C GLU A 168 29.70 12.92 -4.67
N LEU A 169 28.99 11.80 -4.77
CA LEU A 169 29.38 10.65 -5.59
C LEU A 169 28.81 10.71 -7.01
N GLU A 170 27.90 11.65 -7.32
CA GLU A 170 27.18 11.73 -8.60
C GLU A 170 28.12 11.61 -9.82
N ASP A 171 29.08 12.50 -9.94
CA ASP A 171 30.01 12.51 -11.08
C ASP A 171 30.83 11.22 -11.19
N ALA A 172 31.24 10.67 -10.06
CA ALA A 172 31.99 9.41 -10.02
C ALA A 172 31.14 8.22 -10.46
N LEU A 173 29.87 8.15 -10.03
CA LEU A 173 28.92 7.10 -10.40
C LEU A 173 28.57 7.19 -11.88
N ILE A 174 28.26 8.38 -12.38
CA ILE A 174 27.96 8.63 -13.79
C ILE A 174 29.17 8.27 -14.68
N SER A 175 30.39 8.60 -14.23
CA SER A 175 31.60 8.26 -14.98
C SER A 175 31.86 6.75 -15.05
N ARG A 176 31.50 6.02 -14.01
CA ARG A 176 31.63 4.54 -13.95
C ARG A 176 30.58 3.79 -14.79
N ALA A 177 29.56 4.47 -15.27
CA ALA A 177 28.61 3.88 -16.21
C ALA A 177 29.24 3.57 -17.58
N ALA A 178 30.36 4.22 -17.95
CA ALA A 178 31.14 3.86 -19.15
C ALA A 178 31.80 2.48 -19.01
N ASP A 179 32.04 1.83 -20.18
CA ASP A 179 32.82 0.58 -20.19
C ASP A 179 34.30 0.80 -19.81
N GLU A 180 35.05 -0.32 -19.72
CA GLU A 180 36.50 -0.27 -19.40
C GLU A 180 37.33 0.56 -20.41
N HIS A 181 36.78 0.81 -21.62
CA HIS A 181 37.40 1.60 -22.67
C HIS A 181 36.88 3.05 -22.71
N GLY A 182 35.97 3.44 -21.78
CA GLY A 182 35.34 4.74 -21.74
C GLY A 182 34.26 4.94 -22.82
N THR A 183 33.81 3.84 -23.45
CA THR A 183 32.75 3.88 -24.49
C THR A 183 31.39 3.87 -23.85
N LEU A 184 30.48 4.67 -24.41
CA LEU A 184 29.09 4.72 -24.04
C LEU A 184 28.27 4.16 -25.19
N ASP A 185 27.58 3.04 -24.95
CA ASP A 185 26.52 2.60 -25.82
C ASP A 185 25.22 3.35 -25.50
N GLU A 186 24.19 3.14 -26.29
CA GLU A 186 22.88 3.80 -26.13
C GLU A 186 22.24 3.52 -24.74
N ARG A 187 22.40 2.31 -24.20
CA ARG A 187 21.91 1.93 -22.87
C ARG A 187 22.64 2.69 -21.77
N ARG A 188 23.96 2.77 -21.84
CA ARG A 188 24.81 3.44 -20.85
C ARG A 188 24.58 4.96 -20.86
N GLU A 189 24.37 5.55 -22.05
CA GLU A 189 23.98 6.97 -22.15
C GLU A 189 22.60 7.21 -21.52
N ARG A 190 21.66 6.29 -21.71
CA ARG A 190 20.35 6.35 -21.05
C ARG A 190 20.50 6.32 -19.52
N LEU A 191 21.28 5.41 -18.96
CA LEU A 191 21.54 5.33 -17.52
C LEU A 191 22.13 6.63 -16.98
N ARG A 192 23.05 7.25 -17.72
CA ARG A 192 23.64 8.54 -17.34
C ARG A 192 22.58 9.66 -17.22
N VAL A 193 21.69 9.74 -18.19
CA VAL A 193 20.58 10.71 -18.15
C VAL A 193 19.63 10.42 -17.00
N GLN A 194 19.27 9.16 -16.81
CA GLN A 194 18.39 8.70 -15.73
C GLN A 194 18.97 9.04 -14.35
N TRP A 195 20.25 8.78 -14.12
CA TRP A 195 20.88 9.07 -12.82
C TRP A 195 21.05 10.56 -12.59
N ARG A 196 21.47 11.34 -13.57
CA ARG A 196 21.51 12.81 -13.43
C ARG A 196 20.15 13.38 -13.08
N LEU A 197 19.10 12.91 -13.75
CA LEU A 197 17.73 13.32 -13.44
C LEU A 197 17.34 12.92 -12.01
N ALA A 198 17.65 11.68 -11.58
CA ALA A 198 17.34 11.22 -10.23
C ALA A 198 18.06 12.04 -9.14
N PHE A 199 19.35 12.39 -9.36
CA PHE A 199 20.09 13.25 -8.42
C PHE A 199 19.53 14.68 -8.39
N ALA A 200 19.19 15.27 -9.55
CA ALA A 200 18.58 16.59 -9.60
C ALA A 200 17.23 16.64 -8.89
N LEU A 201 16.34 15.68 -9.19
CA LEU A 201 15.03 15.58 -8.54
C LEU A 201 15.13 15.30 -7.04
N ARG A 202 16.15 14.54 -6.58
CA ARG A 202 16.41 14.34 -5.14
C ARG A 202 16.80 15.65 -4.46
N ALA A 203 17.63 16.45 -5.10
CA ALA A 203 18.03 17.76 -4.54
C ALA A 203 16.81 18.68 -4.40
N GLU A 204 15.95 18.73 -5.42
CA GLU A 204 14.71 19.52 -5.38
C GLU A 204 13.68 18.97 -4.38
N TYR A 205 13.56 17.64 -4.25
CA TYR A 205 12.72 16.99 -3.25
C TYR A 205 13.14 17.38 -1.83
N ASN A 206 14.44 17.32 -1.52
CA ASN A 206 14.97 17.72 -0.21
C ASN A 206 14.77 19.22 0.06
N GLN A 207 14.93 20.05 -0.96
CA GLN A 207 14.64 21.48 -0.87
C GLN A 207 13.16 21.72 -0.59
N ALA A 208 12.26 21.05 -1.31
CA ALA A 208 10.82 21.17 -1.14
C ALA A 208 10.36 20.72 0.26
N ILE A 209 10.99 19.70 0.86
CA ILE A 209 10.74 19.32 2.26
C ILE A 209 11.10 20.48 3.19
N ASN A 210 12.27 21.08 3.04
CA ASN A 210 12.72 22.19 3.89
C ASN A 210 11.83 23.44 3.75
N GLU A 211 11.41 23.75 2.54
CA GLU A 211 10.47 24.85 2.25
C GLU A 211 9.08 24.60 2.84
N ALA A 212 8.66 23.35 2.79
CA ALA A 212 7.37 22.90 3.27
C ALA A 212 7.28 22.87 4.79
N TYR A 213 8.38 22.59 5.49
CA TYR A 213 8.44 22.42 6.95
C TYR A 213 9.52 23.32 7.57
N PRO A 214 9.38 24.64 7.46
CA PRO A 214 10.35 25.57 8.05
C PRO A 214 10.46 25.32 9.56
N ASP A 215 11.67 25.39 10.08
CA ASP A 215 11.97 25.18 11.51
C ASP A 215 11.68 23.78 12.08
N GLN A 216 11.39 22.79 11.19
CA GLN A 216 11.24 21.39 11.56
C GLN A 216 12.36 20.56 10.92
N TYR A 217 12.68 19.44 11.55
CA TYR A 217 13.57 18.45 10.96
C TYR A 217 12.75 17.26 10.46
N ARG A 218 12.43 17.28 9.18
CA ARG A 218 11.61 16.26 8.50
C ARG A 218 12.48 15.43 7.56
N LEU A 219 12.29 14.13 7.57
CA LEU A 219 13.03 13.20 6.72
C LEU A 219 12.18 11.98 6.40
N ASP A 220 12.44 11.34 5.28
CA ASP A 220 11.85 10.05 4.99
C ASP A 220 12.55 8.90 5.74
N ALA A 221 11.91 7.73 5.75
CA ALA A 221 12.42 6.58 6.49
C ALA A 221 13.76 6.05 5.95
N SER A 222 14.05 6.25 4.67
CA SER A 222 15.30 5.81 4.04
C SER A 222 16.48 6.75 4.40
N GLN A 223 16.23 8.06 4.51
CA GLN A 223 17.22 9.05 4.92
C GLN A 223 17.61 8.90 6.41
N LEU A 224 16.70 8.41 7.24
CA LEU A 224 16.91 8.22 8.68
C LEU A 224 18.21 7.47 8.99
N MET A 225 18.51 6.40 8.26
CA MET A 225 19.69 5.57 8.55
C MET A 225 20.98 6.30 8.24
N ILE A 226 21.00 7.13 7.18
CA ILE A 226 22.16 7.93 6.79
C ILE A 226 22.45 8.99 7.85
N ASP A 227 21.43 9.73 8.27
CA ASP A 227 21.57 10.81 9.24
C ASP A 227 21.87 10.26 10.64
N ALA A 228 21.30 9.13 11.00
CA ALA A 228 21.61 8.46 12.26
C ALA A 228 23.06 7.95 12.31
N ALA A 229 23.61 7.44 11.21
CA ALA A 229 25.00 7.04 11.15
C ALA A 229 25.98 8.22 11.42
N ALA A 230 25.62 9.42 10.94
CA ALA A 230 26.36 10.65 11.25
C ALA A 230 26.17 11.06 12.73
N ALA A 231 24.92 11.04 13.22
CA ALA A 231 24.56 11.44 14.58
C ALA A 231 25.20 10.57 15.67
N VAL A 232 25.48 9.29 15.41
CA VAL A 232 26.20 8.38 16.33
C VAL A 232 27.54 8.96 16.77
N ASN A 233 28.24 9.71 15.90
CA ASN A 233 29.52 10.31 16.24
C ASN A 233 29.40 11.43 17.30
N GLU A 234 28.23 12.07 17.38
CA GLU A 234 27.92 13.16 18.30
C GLU A 234 27.18 12.68 19.57
N ALA A 235 26.70 11.43 19.57
CA ALA A 235 25.93 10.87 20.68
C ALA A 235 26.78 10.74 21.96
N GLU A 236 26.16 11.00 23.12
CA GLU A 236 26.77 10.67 24.41
C GLU A 236 26.85 9.14 24.58
N THR A 237 27.85 8.66 25.28
CA THR A 237 28.04 7.22 25.52
C THR A 237 26.90 6.60 26.33
N SER A 238 26.19 7.40 27.11
CA SER A 238 24.98 7.03 27.87
C SER A 238 23.76 6.73 26.99
N ASP A 239 23.69 7.34 25.80
CA ASP A 239 22.57 7.18 24.86
C ASP A 239 22.74 5.95 23.96
N LEU A 240 23.94 5.39 23.93
CA LEU A 240 24.26 4.23 23.12
C LEU A 240 24.09 2.93 23.91
N PRO A 241 23.43 1.90 23.36
CA PRO A 241 23.43 0.57 23.95
C PRO A 241 24.85 0.01 23.97
N LYS A 242 25.14 -0.93 24.86
CA LYS A 242 26.46 -1.60 24.91
C LYS A 242 26.54 -2.80 23.98
N LEU A 243 25.38 -3.39 23.65
CA LEU A 243 25.24 -4.50 22.73
C LEU A 243 24.03 -4.29 21.82
N VAL A 244 24.22 -4.41 20.51
CA VAL A 244 23.14 -4.46 19.52
C VAL A 244 23.13 -5.85 18.91
N ILE A 245 22.00 -6.54 19.03
CA ILE A 245 21.74 -7.83 18.41
C ILE A 245 20.85 -7.57 17.19
N VAL A 246 21.29 -7.95 15.99
CA VAL A 246 20.54 -7.79 14.74
C VAL A 246 20.10 -9.17 14.29
N ASP A 247 18.82 -9.47 14.42
CA ASP A 247 18.21 -10.64 13.80
C ASP A 247 17.76 -10.31 12.38
N ASP A 248 17.73 -11.29 11.51
CA ASP A 248 17.47 -11.12 10.06
C ASP A 248 18.45 -10.13 9.40
N PHE A 249 19.74 -10.22 9.75
CA PHE A 249 20.77 -9.32 9.21
C PHE A 249 20.87 -9.32 7.68
N GLN A 250 20.43 -10.40 7.01
CA GLN A 250 20.34 -10.49 5.56
C GLN A 250 19.39 -9.45 4.94
N ASP A 251 18.44 -8.92 5.70
CA ASP A 251 17.48 -7.92 5.25
C ASP A 251 17.88 -6.48 5.58
N ALA A 252 19.07 -6.27 6.17
CA ALA A 252 19.61 -4.93 6.40
C ALA A 252 19.96 -4.22 5.07
N THR A 253 19.85 -2.90 5.05
CA THR A 253 20.30 -2.06 3.93
C THR A 253 21.77 -1.67 4.10
N LEU A 254 22.43 -1.15 3.04
CA LEU A 254 23.81 -0.64 3.16
C LEU A 254 23.88 0.55 4.12
N ALA A 255 22.92 1.47 4.07
CA ALA A 255 22.84 2.56 5.04
C ALA A 255 22.67 2.05 6.48
N GLY A 256 21.90 0.96 6.66
CA GLY A 256 21.80 0.25 7.94
C GLY A 256 23.13 -0.36 8.39
N PHE A 257 23.90 -0.93 7.48
CA PHE A 257 25.24 -1.44 7.77
C PHE A 257 26.23 -0.33 8.13
N ASP A 258 26.17 0.81 7.47
CA ASP A 258 27.00 1.98 7.82
C ASP A 258 26.63 2.53 9.21
N PHE A 259 25.34 2.55 9.57
CA PHE A 259 24.90 2.87 10.93
C PHE A 259 25.46 1.88 11.97
N LEU A 260 25.40 0.57 11.73
CA LEU A 260 26.00 -0.45 12.59
C LEU A 260 27.52 -0.28 12.69
N THR A 261 28.18 0.08 11.59
CA THR A 261 29.62 0.37 11.57
C THR A 261 29.95 1.59 12.45
N ALA A 262 29.13 2.65 12.37
CA ALA A 262 29.27 3.82 13.22
C ALA A 262 29.13 3.46 14.72
N LEU A 263 28.14 2.65 15.09
CA LEU A 263 27.96 2.15 16.45
C LEU A 263 29.18 1.34 16.93
N ARG A 264 29.70 0.45 16.09
CA ARG A 264 30.90 -0.34 16.37
C ARG A 264 32.12 0.54 16.65
N ASN A 265 32.31 1.59 15.84
CA ASN A 265 33.39 2.55 16.01
C ASN A 265 33.31 3.35 17.32
N ARG A 266 32.11 3.43 17.91
CA ARG A 266 31.85 4.03 19.24
C ARG A 266 31.93 3.02 20.38
N GLY A 267 32.39 1.79 20.12
CA GLY A 267 32.59 0.74 21.11
C GLY A 267 31.30 -0.05 21.46
N VAL A 268 30.26 0.05 20.67
CA VAL A 268 29.08 -0.80 20.79
C VAL A 268 29.38 -2.19 20.22
N ARG A 269 29.15 -3.24 21.00
CA ARG A 269 29.30 -4.62 20.50
C ARG A 269 28.16 -5.01 19.58
N LEU A 270 28.46 -5.78 18.53
CA LEU A 270 27.51 -6.21 17.54
C LEU A 270 27.39 -7.74 17.51
N LEU A 271 26.16 -8.23 17.57
CA LEU A 271 25.82 -9.64 17.29
C LEU A 271 24.89 -9.66 16.07
N LEU A 272 25.42 -10.02 14.91
CA LEU A 272 24.69 -10.10 13.65
C LEU A 272 24.25 -11.54 13.44
N VAL A 273 22.95 -11.77 13.27
CA VAL A 273 22.36 -13.11 13.14
C VAL A 273 21.56 -13.18 11.85
N GLY A 274 21.79 -14.19 10.99
CA GLY A 274 21.05 -14.28 9.75
C GLY A 274 21.45 -15.42 8.82
N ASN A 275 20.88 -15.36 7.62
CA ASN A 275 21.18 -16.27 6.53
C ASN A 275 20.99 -15.56 5.18
N PRO A 276 22.03 -15.46 4.34
CA PRO A 276 21.92 -14.80 3.04
C PRO A 276 20.84 -15.40 2.11
N ASP A 277 20.53 -16.68 2.27
CA ASP A 277 19.55 -17.39 1.46
C ASP A 277 18.08 -17.18 1.92
N GLU A 278 17.87 -16.55 3.09
CA GLU A 278 16.55 -16.19 3.59
C GLU A 278 16.20 -14.70 3.40
N ALA A 279 16.96 -13.98 2.56
CA ALA A 279 16.67 -12.58 2.28
C ALA A 279 15.37 -12.41 1.48
N VAL A 280 14.45 -11.62 2.02
CA VAL A 280 13.13 -11.33 1.43
C VAL A 280 12.89 -9.83 1.18
N GLN A 281 13.86 -8.98 1.51
CA GLN A 281 13.81 -7.51 1.34
C GLN A 281 14.76 -7.03 0.22
N THR A 282 15.14 -7.90 -0.72
CA THR A 282 16.03 -7.54 -1.83
C THR A 282 15.48 -6.40 -2.69
N PHE A 283 14.16 -6.32 -2.81
CA PHE A 283 13.47 -5.21 -3.50
C PHE A 283 13.63 -3.85 -2.77
N ARG A 284 13.98 -3.85 -1.49
CA ARG A 284 14.27 -2.65 -0.68
C ARG A 284 15.77 -2.37 -0.54
N GLY A 285 16.62 -2.89 -1.42
CA GLY A 285 18.04 -2.61 -1.39
C GLY A 285 18.85 -3.40 -0.38
N SER A 286 18.38 -4.56 0.06
CA SER A 286 19.23 -5.50 0.78
C SER A 286 20.09 -6.30 -0.20
N TYR A 287 21.38 -6.40 0.13
CA TYR A 287 22.37 -7.17 -0.64
C TYR A 287 23.04 -8.18 0.31
N PRO A 288 22.36 -9.30 0.61
CA PRO A 288 22.73 -10.17 1.73
C PRO A 288 24.12 -10.75 1.61
N GLU A 289 24.55 -11.18 0.44
CA GLU A 289 25.89 -11.75 0.25
C GLU A 289 26.97 -10.71 0.42
N TYR A 290 26.77 -9.53 -0.16
CA TYR A 290 27.67 -8.40 0.00
C TYR A 290 27.76 -7.96 1.48
N LEU A 291 26.64 -7.87 2.19
CA LEU A 291 26.60 -7.49 3.61
C LEU A 291 27.34 -8.50 4.49
N PHE A 292 27.18 -9.81 4.25
CA PHE A 292 27.90 -10.84 5.00
C PHE A 292 29.41 -10.78 4.74
N ASN A 293 29.83 -10.52 3.50
CA ASN A 293 31.24 -10.31 3.17
C ASN A 293 31.79 -9.05 3.81
N MET A 294 31.02 -7.95 3.80
CA MET A 294 31.38 -6.69 4.45
C MET A 294 31.46 -6.82 5.96
N ALA A 295 30.55 -7.57 6.58
CA ALA A 295 30.62 -7.86 8.02
C ALA A 295 31.94 -8.55 8.39
N GLN A 296 32.39 -9.52 7.59
CA GLN A 296 33.68 -10.19 7.82
C GLN A 296 34.87 -9.30 7.52
N SER A 297 34.86 -8.55 6.41
CA SER A 297 36.01 -7.79 5.96
C SER A 297 36.18 -6.42 6.67
N ARG A 298 35.07 -5.66 6.85
CA ARG A 298 35.11 -4.32 7.47
C ARG A 298 34.94 -4.33 8.98
N LEU A 299 34.05 -5.19 9.52
CA LEU A 299 33.84 -5.26 10.96
C LEU A 299 34.75 -6.30 11.64
N GLY A 300 35.42 -7.16 10.85
CA GLY A 300 36.29 -8.20 11.37
C GLY A 300 35.50 -9.24 12.18
N THR A 301 34.27 -9.56 11.79
CA THR A 301 33.42 -10.45 12.57
C THR A 301 33.96 -11.87 12.63
N ARG A 302 33.87 -12.50 13.82
CA ARG A 302 34.01 -13.94 13.97
C ARG A 302 32.76 -14.65 13.47
N LEU A 303 32.90 -15.55 12.50
CA LEU A 303 31.79 -16.37 12.02
C LEU A 303 31.51 -17.53 12.96
N VAL A 304 30.29 -17.62 13.46
CA VAL A 304 29.76 -18.75 14.22
C VAL A 304 28.68 -19.45 13.38
N ARG A 305 28.76 -20.72 13.22
CA ARG A 305 27.75 -21.53 12.49
C ARG A 305 26.86 -22.24 13.49
N LEU A 306 25.55 -22.09 13.33
CA LEU A 306 24.60 -22.88 14.10
C LEU A 306 24.45 -24.30 13.52
N GLU A 307 24.05 -25.22 14.38
CA GLU A 307 23.75 -26.60 13.99
C GLU A 307 22.74 -26.64 12.81
N PRO A 308 22.69 -27.74 12.05
CA PRO A 308 21.77 -27.90 10.95
C PRO A 308 20.31 -27.68 11.34
N SER A 309 19.48 -27.44 10.33
CA SER A 309 18.04 -27.17 10.45
C SER A 309 17.30 -28.23 11.31
N HIS A 310 16.33 -27.76 12.10
CA HIS A 310 15.37 -28.60 12.83
C HIS A 310 14.18 -29.09 11.97
N MET A 311 14.26 -28.99 10.64
CA MET A 311 13.26 -29.62 9.79
C MET A 311 13.37 -31.15 9.89
N ALA A 312 12.23 -31.82 9.90
CA ALA A 312 12.18 -33.27 10.02
C ALA A 312 12.92 -33.92 8.84
N GLU A 313 14.01 -34.66 9.12
CA GLU A 313 14.74 -35.40 8.12
C GLU A 313 13.85 -36.52 7.53
N GLY A 314 13.97 -36.75 6.22
CA GLY A 314 13.21 -37.81 5.54
C GLY A 314 11.79 -37.41 5.10
N THR A 315 11.44 -36.11 5.19
CA THR A 315 10.17 -35.60 4.65
C THR A 315 10.35 -35.03 3.23
N ASP A 316 9.29 -35.08 2.41
CA ASP A 316 9.27 -34.46 1.06
C ASP A 316 9.55 -32.97 1.14
N LEU A 317 8.96 -32.29 2.12
CA LEU A 317 9.14 -30.85 2.33
C LEU A 317 10.60 -30.48 2.61
N ALA A 318 11.27 -31.23 3.49
CA ALA A 318 12.67 -31.00 3.81
C ALA A 318 13.60 -31.26 2.60
N ALA A 319 13.31 -32.30 1.82
CA ALA A 319 14.07 -32.63 0.62
C ALA A 319 13.95 -31.54 -0.45
N VAL A 320 12.73 -31.01 -0.67
CA VAL A 320 12.49 -29.91 -1.63
C VAL A 320 13.12 -28.60 -1.14
N ALA A 321 12.94 -28.24 0.13
CA ALA A 321 13.56 -27.04 0.71
C ALA A 321 15.10 -27.10 0.61
N SER A 322 15.71 -28.27 0.88
CA SER A 322 17.14 -28.49 0.71
C SER A 322 17.59 -28.29 -0.74
N ARG A 323 16.86 -28.83 -1.70
CA ARG A 323 17.16 -28.63 -3.13
C ARG A 323 17.07 -27.16 -3.54
N VAL A 324 16.01 -26.47 -3.13
CA VAL A 324 15.88 -25.03 -3.38
C VAL A 324 17.08 -24.28 -2.79
N SER A 325 17.42 -24.52 -1.52
CA SER A 325 18.59 -23.90 -0.87
C SER A 325 19.88 -24.15 -1.66
N LEU A 326 20.11 -25.38 -2.12
CA LEU A 326 21.33 -25.74 -2.87
C LEU A 326 21.39 -25.16 -4.29
N THR A 327 20.24 -24.81 -4.89
CA THR A 327 20.18 -24.20 -6.23
C THR A 327 20.32 -22.69 -6.23
N ILE A 328 20.16 -22.01 -5.09
CA ILE A 328 20.35 -20.56 -5.00
C ILE A 328 21.79 -20.23 -5.36
N ALA A 329 21.98 -19.57 -6.51
CA ALA A 329 23.29 -19.14 -6.99
C ALA A 329 23.83 -17.99 -6.11
N SER A 330 25.15 -17.96 -5.95
CA SER A 330 25.83 -16.79 -5.38
C SER A 330 26.23 -15.85 -6.51
N THR A 331 25.95 -14.58 -6.34
CA THR A 331 26.40 -13.53 -7.26
C THR A 331 27.88 -13.16 -7.06
N GLU A 332 28.48 -13.57 -5.93
CA GLU A 332 29.81 -13.10 -5.50
C GLU A 332 30.88 -14.21 -5.40
N SER A 333 30.58 -15.48 -5.68
CA SER A 333 31.58 -16.56 -5.49
C SER A 333 31.66 -17.55 -6.63
N THR A 334 32.88 -18.08 -6.82
CA THR A 334 33.17 -19.18 -7.74
C THR A 334 32.60 -20.52 -7.23
N ASP A 335 32.33 -21.45 -8.12
CA ASP A 335 31.61 -22.74 -7.92
C ASP A 335 31.99 -23.55 -6.66
N ASP A 336 33.26 -23.55 -6.23
CA ASP A 336 33.70 -24.30 -5.04
C ASP A 336 33.25 -23.70 -3.68
N ALA A 337 32.84 -22.42 -3.65
CA ALA A 337 32.41 -21.76 -2.44
C ALA A 337 30.91 -21.95 -2.16
N LEU A 338 30.12 -22.35 -3.17
CA LEU A 338 28.66 -22.48 -3.07
C LEU A 338 28.21 -23.53 -2.06
N ALA A 339 28.80 -24.72 -2.07
CA ALA A 339 28.40 -25.82 -1.18
C ALA A 339 28.76 -25.56 0.30
N ASN A 340 29.73 -24.69 0.58
CA ASN A 340 30.22 -24.38 1.92
C ASN A 340 29.77 -23.01 2.44
N ARG A 341 28.94 -22.29 1.69
CA ARG A 341 28.46 -20.96 2.10
C ARG A 341 27.66 -21.07 3.41
N PRO A 342 27.83 -20.16 4.36
CA PRO A 342 27.02 -20.15 5.57
C PRO A 342 25.54 -20.08 5.26
N GLY A 343 24.72 -20.87 5.93
CA GLY A 343 23.28 -20.84 5.81
C GLY A 343 22.69 -21.83 4.79
N LYS A 344 23.49 -22.53 3.99
CA LYS A 344 23.01 -23.62 3.13
C LYS A 344 22.44 -24.77 3.95
N MET A 345 21.31 -25.32 3.47
CA MET A 345 20.79 -26.58 4.02
C MET A 345 21.67 -27.76 3.59
N PRO A 346 21.83 -28.78 4.44
CA PRO A 346 22.49 -30.00 4.02
C PRO A 346 21.70 -30.68 2.88
N ALA A 347 22.38 -31.43 2.01
CA ALA A 347 21.73 -32.23 0.97
C ALA A 347 20.87 -33.32 1.61
N ILE A 348 19.55 -33.27 1.38
CA ILE A 348 18.58 -34.26 1.87
C ILE A 348 18.08 -35.07 0.66
N ALA A 349 18.13 -36.39 0.78
CA ALA A 349 17.61 -37.28 -0.26
C ALA A 349 16.07 -37.21 -0.28
N ILE A 350 15.49 -37.33 -1.48
CA ILE A 350 14.04 -37.49 -1.62
C ILE A 350 13.67 -38.84 -1.03
N PRO A 351 12.67 -38.91 -0.13
CA PRO A 351 12.22 -40.18 0.43
C PRO A 351 11.65 -41.11 -0.67
N GLU A 352 11.81 -42.42 -0.50
CA GLU A 352 11.26 -43.41 -1.43
C GLU A 352 9.72 -43.45 -1.38
N THR A 353 9.14 -43.10 -0.22
CA THR A 353 7.69 -43.03 0.00
C THR A 353 7.33 -41.62 0.38
N HIS A 354 6.34 -41.07 -0.31
CA HIS A 354 5.83 -39.73 0.00
C HIS A 354 5.10 -39.71 1.36
N ASP A 355 5.47 -38.74 2.19
CA ASP A 355 4.91 -38.58 3.55
C ASP A 355 3.73 -37.61 3.62
N GLY A 356 3.38 -36.95 2.49
CA GLY A 356 2.30 -35.98 2.40
C GLY A 356 2.63 -34.59 3.02
N SER A 357 3.89 -34.36 3.40
CA SER A 357 4.32 -33.05 3.90
C SER A 357 4.38 -31.97 2.80
N LEU A 358 4.37 -32.39 1.52
CA LEU A 358 4.29 -31.52 0.36
C LEU A 358 3.22 -32.03 -0.60
N GLU A 359 2.22 -31.21 -0.87
CA GLU A 359 1.16 -31.47 -1.83
C GLU A 359 1.24 -30.48 -3.00
N ALA A 360 0.98 -30.97 -4.21
CA ALA A 360 0.86 -30.11 -5.40
C ALA A 360 -0.52 -30.32 -6.05
N ALA A 361 -1.17 -29.21 -6.41
CA ALA A 361 -2.47 -29.21 -7.06
C ALA A 361 -2.44 -28.31 -8.29
N MET A 362 -3.12 -28.74 -9.37
CA MET A 362 -3.21 -27.98 -10.62
C MET A 362 -4.67 -27.78 -10.99
N TYR A 363 -5.00 -26.56 -11.41
CA TYR A 363 -6.38 -26.12 -11.72
C TYR A 363 -6.49 -25.60 -13.14
N ARG A 364 -7.71 -25.49 -13.64
CA ARG A 364 -7.99 -24.94 -14.98
C ARG A 364 -8.20 -23.43 -14.96
N SER A 365 -8.49 -22.87 -13.79
CA SER A 365 -8.77 -21.45 -13.62
C SER A 365 -8.40 -20.98 -12.22
N THR A 366 -8.17 -19.67 -12.11
CA THR A 366 -7.93 -19.00 -10.82
C THR A 366 -9.10 -19.14 -9.86
N VAL A 367 -10.33 -19.25 -10.38
CA VAL A 367 -11.55 -19.44 -9.56
C VAL A 367 -11.56 -20.84 -8.95
N GLU A 368 -11.22 -21.89 -9.72
CA GLU A 368 -11.13 -23.25 -9.18
C GLU A 368 -10.04 -23.37 -8.13
N GLU A 369 -8.88 -22.76 -8.35
CA GLU A 369 -7.79 -22.72 -7.38
C GLU A 369 -8.24 -22.03 -6.07
N LEU A 370 -8.86 -20.85 -6.19
CA LEU A 370 -9.34 -20.06 -5.06
C LEU A 370 -10.37 -20.85 -4.25
N ASP A 371 -11.36 -21.47 -4.92
CA ASP A 371 -12.41 -22.26 -4.30
C ASP A 371 -11.86 -23.48 -3.56
N ASP A 372 -10.93 -24.20 -4.15
CA ASP A 372 -10.35 -25.42 -3.55
C ASP A 372 -9.44 -25.08 -2.35
N VAL A 373 -8.60 -24.06 -2.45
CA VAL A 373 -7.75 -23.62 -1.32
C VAL A 373 -8.61 -23.19 -0.13
N VAL A 374 -9.68 -22.40 -0.39
CA VAL A 374 -10.61 -21.99 0.67
C VAL A 374 -11.34 -23.22 1.26
N TRP A 375 -11.78 -24.14 0.41
CA TRP A 375 -12.41 -25.38 0.85
C TRP A 375 -11.44 -26.21 1.73
N LYS A 376 -10.20 -26.41 1.33
CA LYS A 376 -9.18 -27.13 2.10
C LYS A 376 -8.95 -26.51 3.47
N ILE A 377 -8.81 -25.17 3.54
CA ILE A 377 -8.66 -24.45 4.81
C ILE A 377 -9.86 -24.68 5.73
N LYS A 378 -11.08 -24.62 5.19
CA LYS A 378 -12.31 -24.90 5.97
C LYS A 378 -12.40 -26.35 6.41
N THR A 379 -12.02 -27.29 5.58
CA THR A 379 -12.01 -28.73 5.91
C THR A 379 -11.04 -29.03 7.03
N GLU A 380 -9.82 -28.46 7.00
CA GLU A 380 -8.85 -28.63 8.07
C GLU A 380 -9.37 -28.12 9.41
N HIS A 381 -10.11 -27.03 9.44
CA HIS A 381 -10.71 -26.53 10.66
C HIS A 381 -11.92 -27.35 11.12
N LEU A 382 -12.87 -27.62 10.19
CA LEU A 382 -14.17 -28.21 10.53
C LEU A 382 -14.11 -29.73 10.76
N GLU A 383 -13.32 -30.43 9.95
CA GLU A 383 -13.24 -31.90 10.01
C GLU A 383 -12.05 -32.41 10.83
N HIS A 384 -10.90 -31.71 10.75
CA HIS A 384 -9.69 -32.10 11.44
C HIS A 384 -9.46 -31.35 12.76
N GLY A 385 -10.32 -30.36 13.10
CA GLY A 385 -10.27 -29.62 14.36
C GLY A 385 -9.03 -28.73 14.51
N ARG A 386 -8.43 -28.31 13.40
CA ARG A 386 -7.25 -27.43 13.41
C ARG A 386 -7.63 -26.01 13.79
N ASP A 387 -6.80 -25.36 14.57
CA ASP A 387 -6.97 -23.95 14.87
C ASP A 387 -6.69 -23.08 13.64
N TRP A 388 -7.45 -21.99 13.47
CA TRP A 388 -7.19 -21.02 12.38
C TRP A 388 -5.77 -20.45 12.43
N ASN A 389 -5.20 -20.28 13.62
CA ASN A 389 -3.82 -19.82 13.81
C ASN A 389 -2.75 -20.81 13.32
N ASP A 390 -3.10 -22.08 13.12
CA ASP A 390 -2.20 -23.11 12.60
C ASP A 390 -2.03 -23.03 11.08
N MET A 391 -2.78 -22.15 10.39
CA MET A 391 -2.85 -22.09 8.94
C MET A 391 -2.42 -20.72 8.39
N ALA A 392 -1.71 -20.75 7.27
CA ALA A 392 -1.37 -19.55 6.53
C ALA A 392 -1.50 -19.73 5.00
N VAL A 393 -1.82 -18.64 4.32
CA VAL A 393 -1.70 -18.52 2.86
C VAL A 393 -0.52 -17.60 2.59
N ILE A 394 0.50 -18.10 1.89
CA ILE A 394 1.67 -17.32 1.49
C ILE A 394 1.67 -17.21 -0.03
N ALA A 395 1.40 -16.02 -0.56
CA ALA A 395 1.42 -15.75 -1.98
C ALA A 395 2.56 -14.81 -2.35
N HIS A 396 2.98 -14.82 -3.61
CA HIS A 396 4.10 -14.04 -4.10
C HIS A 396 3.91 -12.53 -3.90
N ASP A 397 2.71 -12.04 -4.19
CA ASP A 397 2.39 -10.61 -4.23
C ASP A 397 1.16 -10.25 -3.39
N ASN A 398 1.05 -8.94 -3.09
CA ASN A 398 -0.03 -8.40 -2.28
C ASN A 398 -1.42 -8.51 -2.95
N ALA A 399 -1.51 -8.50 -4.28
CA ALA A 399 -2.79 -8.60 -4.98
C ALA A 399 -3.39 -10.00 -4.80
N THR A 400 -2.57 -11.04 -4.99
CA THR A 400 -2.95 -12.44 -4.74
C THR A 400 -3.34 -12.66 -3.28
N VAL A 401 -2.55 -12.12 -2.33
CA VAL A 401 -2.86 -12.16 -0.88
C VAL A 401 -4.23 -11.55 -0.59
N ARG A 402 -4.55 -10.40 -1.18
CA ARG A 402 -5.86 -9.74 -1.00
C ARG A 402 -7.00 -10.59 -1.56
N THR A 403 -6.85 -11.11 -2.78
CA THR A 403 -7.88 -11.93 -3.44
C THR A 403 -8.28 -13.14 -2.58
N PHE A 404 -7.31 -13.87 -2.06
CA PHE A 404 -7.56 -15.00 -1.15
C PHE A 404 -8.17 -14.55 0.18
N GLY A 405 -7.72 -13.41 0.71
CA GLY A 405 -8.26 -12.87 1.97
C GLY A 405 -9.69 -12.40 1.87
N GLU A 406 -10.07 -11.74 0.81
CA GLU A 406 -11.45 -11.30 0.55
C GLU A 406 -12.38 -12.50 0.40
N ARG A 407 -11.96 -13.54 -0.32
CA ARG A 407 -12.73 -14.75 -0.48
C ARG A 407 -12.91 -15.51 0.84
N LEU A 408 -11.85 -15.68 1.63
CA LEU A 408 -11.92 -16.30 2.96
C LEU A 408 -12.87 -15.54 3.89
N ARG A 409 -12.80 -14.19 3.89
CA ARG A 409 -13.72 -13.35 4.66
C ARG A 409 -15.17 -13.51 4.21
N ALA A 410 -15.41 -13.52 2.90
CA ALA A 410 -16.76 -13.72 2.34
C ALA A 410 -17.36 -15.06 2.78
N ASP A 411 -16.53 -16.08 2.93
CA ASP A 411 -16.90 -17.41 3.41
C ASP A 411 -16.94 -17.54 4.95
N GLY A 412 -16.75 -16.44 5.69
CA GLY A 412 -16.82 -16.38 7.15
C GLY A 412 -15.58 -16.86 7.88
N VAL A 413 -14.47 -17.11 7.18
CA VAL A 413 -13.18 -17.49 7.79
C VAL A 413 -12.51 -16.24 8.35
N PRO A 414 -12.10 -16.23 9.63
CA PRO A 414 -11.34 -15.11 10.18
C PRO A 414 -9.95 -15.06 9.56
N VAL A 415 -9.53 -13.88 9.07
CA VAL A 415 -8.24 -13.68 8.41
C VAL A 415 -7.44 -12.57 9.08
N ARG A 416 -6.12 -12.70 9.08
CA ARG A 416 -5.15 -11.72 9.55
C ARG A 416 -4.12 -11.48 8.45
N TYR A 417 -3.92 -10.23 8.07
CA TYR A 417 -2.85 -9.86 7.16
C TYR A 417 -1.56 -9.59 7.92
N SER A 418 -0.46 -10.15 7.44
CA SER A 418 0.85 -10.03 8.10
C SER A 418 1.66 -8.83 7.65
N SER A 419 1.44 -8.34 6.45
CA SER A 419 2.23 -7.26 5.85
C SER A 419 1.43 -6.37 4.90
N VAL A 420 0.15 -6.69 4.69
CA VAL A 420 -0.71 -5.97 3.75
C VAL A 420 -1.68 -5.13 4.55
N THR A 421 -1.52 -3.80 4.51
CA THR A 421 -2.57 -2.87 4.90
C THR A 421 -3.43 -2.58 3.68
N HIS A 422 -4.74 -2.47 3.85
CA HIS A 422 -5.61 -2.00 2.77
C HIS A 422 -5.40 -0.50 2.60
N PRO A 423 -5.12 -0.01 1.37
CA PRO A 423 -5.16 1.42 1.12
C PRO A 423 -6.54 1.99 1.49
N LEU A 424 -6.57 3.21 2.01
CA LEU A 424 -7.84 3.87 2.36
C LEU A 424 -8.81 3.92 1.17
N LYS A 425 -8.28 4.05 -0.04
CA LYS A 425 -9.07 4.09 -1.28
C LYS A 425 -9.84 2.79 -1.58
N ASP A 426 -9.38 1.66 -1.08
CA ASP A 426 -10.00 0.35 -1.34
C ASP A 426 -11.03 -0.02 -0.27
N GLU A 427 -11.17 0.77 0.80
CA GLU A 427 -12.11 0.50 1.88
C GLU A 427 -13.53 0.93 1.50
N PRO A 428 -14.51 0.00 1.43
CA PRO A 428 -15.85 0.31 0.95
C PRO A 428 -16.55 1.42 1.73
N PHE A 429 -16.33 1.51 3.06
CA PHE A 429 -16.97 2.57 3.83
C PHE A 429 -16.31 3.94 3.60
N VAL A 430 -15.01 4.00 3.31
CA VAL A 430 -14.31 5.24 2.93
C VAL A 430 -14.85 5.76 1.62
N GLN A 431 -15.00 4.89 0.62
CA GLN A 431 -15.59 5.26 -0.66
C GLN A 431 -17.05 5.68 -0.52
N GLY A 432 -17.83 5.01 0.34
CA GLY A 432 -19.20 5.40 0.66
C GLY A 432 -19.28 6.77 1.36
N LEU A 433 -18.33 7.07 2.25
CA LEU A 433 -18.25 8.38 2.93
C LEU A 433 -17.92 9.50 1.95
N PHE A 434 -16.91 9.27 1.08
CA PHE A 434 -16.56 10.22 0.02
C PHE A 434 -17.70 10.46 -0.94
N SER A 435 -18.38 9.41 -1.38
CA SER A 435 -19.55 9.51 -2.26
C SER A 435 -20.68 10.30 -1.63
N MET A 436 -20.88 10.23 -0.31
CA MET A 436 -21.86 11.05 0.40
C MET A 436 -21.48 12.54 0.37
N ILE A 437 -20.22 12.87 0.57
CA ILE A 437 -19.71 14.23 0.51
C ILE A 437 -19.83 14.80 -0.90
N GLU A 438 -19.45 14.02 -1.92
CA GLU A 438 -19.55 14.41 -3.32
C GLU A 438 -21.02 14.67 -3.75
N LEU A 439 -21.97 13.85 -3.24
CA LEU A 439 -23.40 14.13 -3.46
C LEU A 439 -23.85 15.39 -2.74
N ALA A 440 -23.37 15.63 -1.51
CA ALA A 440 -23.71 16.85 -0.76
C ALA A 440 -23.16 18.10 -1.47
N GLU A 441 -21.94 18.03 -1.97
CA GLU A 441 -21.31 19.11 -2.73
C GLU A 441 -22.06 19.38 -4.05
N LEU A 442 -22.41 18.32 -4.81
CA LEU A 442 -23.17 18.46 -6.05
C LEU A 442 -24.56 19.05 -5.78
N LYS A 443 -25.25 18.61 -4.71
CA LYS A 443 -26.56 19.18 -4.32
C LYS A 443 -26.45 20.64 -3.92
N ARG A 444 -25.36 21.03 -3.25
CA ARG A 444 -25.10 22.41 -2.82
C ARG A 444 -24.79 23.34 -3.99
N GLN A 445 -24.01 22.86 -4.95
CA GLN A 445 -23.62 23.65 -6.13
C GLN A 445 -24.75 23.70 -7.17
N GLY A 446 -25.52 22.64 -7.29
CA GLY A 446 -26.51 22.44 -8.34
C GLY A 446 -25.93 21.84 -9.61
N ILE A 447 -26.64 20.89 -10.24
CA ILE A 447 -26.18 20.23 -11.47
C ILE A 447 -26.01 21.24 -12.62
N ALA A 448 -26.83 22.26 -12.69
CA ALA A 448 -26.80 23.26 -13.76
C ALA A 448 -25.49 24.07 -13.81
N THR A 449 -24.78 24.20 -12.67
CA THR A 449 -23.47 24.89 -12.60
C THR A 449 -22.31 23.98 -12.98
N SER A 450 -22.52 22.66 -13.03
CA SER A 450 -21.51 21.70 -13.43
C SER A 450 -21.38 21.64 -14.97
N SER A 451 -20.26 21.09 -15.47
CA SER A 451 -20.04 20.87 -16.91
C SER A 451 -20.82 19.63 -17.44
N MET A 452 -21.49 18.86 -16.58
CA MET A 452 -22.17 17.63 -16.94
C MET A 452 -23.51 17.90 -17.67
N ASN A 453 -23.83 17.13 -18.70
CA ASN A 453 -25.19 17.06 -19.24
C ASN A 453 -26.07 16.21 -18.30
N LEU A 454 -27.39 16.21 -18.51
CA LEU A 454 -28.35 15.53 -17.61
C LEU A 454 -28.11 14.01 -17.52
N ASP A 455 -27.77 13.35 -18.62
CA ASP A 455 -27.50 11.90 -18.62
C ASP A 455 -26.23 11.57 -17.83
N THR A 456 -25.16 12.36 -18.04
CA THR A 456 -23.92 12.20 -17.30
C THR A 456 -24.12 12.47 -15.81
N ALA A 457 -24.89 13.51 -15.47
CA ALA A 457 -25.21 13.86 -14.08
C ALA A 457 -26.01 12.75 -13.40
N GLY A 458 -27.03 12.21 -14.08
CA GLY A 458 -27.82 11.08 -13.55
C GLY A 458 -26.97 9.83 -13.34
N ALA A 459 -26.07 9.51 -14.29
CA ALA A 459 -25.13 8.40 -14.17
C ALA A 459 -24.12 8.64 -13.04
N TYR A 460 -23.64 9.87 -12.86
CA TYR A 460 -22.76 10.25 -11.76
C TYR A 460 -23.45 10.04 -10.40
N VAL A 461 -24.64 10.60 -10.21
CA VAL A 461 -25.42 10.43 -8.97
C VAL A 461 -25.64 8.94 -8.68
N ARG A 462 -26.07 8.17 -9.69
CA ARG A 462 -26.21 6.71 -9.58
C ARG A 462 -24.96 6.01 -9.11
N SER A 463 -23.80 6.36 -9.67
CA SER A 463 -22.51 5.79 -9.29
C SER A 463 -22.19 6.04 -7.81
N ARG A 464 -22.43 7.27 -7.33
CA ARG A 464 -22.20 7.64 -5.92
C ARG A 464 -23.17 6.92 -4.98
N VAL A 465 -24.45 6.86 -5.34
CA VAL A 465 -25.45 6.09 -4.60
C VAL A 465 -25.08 4.60 -4.54
N ALA A 466 -24.59 4.03 -5.64
CA ALA A 466 -24.13 2.64 -5.67
C ALA A 466 -22.96 2.40 -4.69
N SER A 467 -21.99 3.31 -4.65
CA SER A 467 -20.88 3.24 -3.71
C SER A 467 -21.36 3.27 -2.25
N ILE A 468 -22.29 4.16 -1.91
CA ILE A 468 -22.85 4.25 -0.56
C ILE A 468 -23.65 3.01 -0.18
N MET A 469 -24.51 2.52 -1.07
CA MET A 469 -25.36 1.34 -0.82
C MET A 469 -24.57 0.04 -0.70
N ASN A 470 -23.44 -0.07 -1.41
CA ASN A 470 -22.53 -1.22 -1.32
C ASN A 470 -21.59 -1.14 -0.10
N SER A 471 -21.61 -0.02 0.62
CA SER A 471 -20.78 0.18 1.80
C SER A 471 -21.49 -0.33 3.08
N PRO A 472 -20.75 -0.61 4.17
CA PRO A 472 -21.34 -0.95 5.45
C PRO A 472 -22.01 0.24 6.17
N LEU A 473 -22.02 1.42 5.57
CA LEU A 473 -22.67 2.61 6.10
C LEU A 473 -24.20 2.51 6.01
N ILE A 474 -24.73 1.85 4.95
CA ILE A 474 -26.16 1.60 4.76
C ILE A 474 -26.42 0.09 4.85
N THR A 475 -27.18 -0.31 5.87
CA THR A 475 -27.54 -1.72 6.10
C THR A 475 -29.05 -1.87 6.30
N THR A 476 -29.59 -3.04 5.98
CA THR A 476 -30.97 -3.41 6.28
C THR A 476 -31.11 -3.90 7.73
N PRO A 477 -32.34 -4.02 8.26
CA PRO A 477 -32.57 -4.64 9.55
C PRO A 477 -31.92 -6.02 9.66
N GLY A 478 -31.15 -6.25 10.74
CA GLY A 478 -30.31 -7.44 10.91
C GLY A 478 -28.92 -7.31 10.31
N GLU A 479 -28.47 -6.07 10.06
CA GLU A 479 -27.12 -5.71 9.58
C GLU A 479 -26.70 -6.36 8.25
N ARG A 480 -27.68 -6.70 7.41
CA ARG A 480 -27.42 -7.23 6.07
C ARG A 480 -27.09 -6.09 5.10
N PRO A 481 -26.16 -6.29 4.15
CA PRO A 481 -25.92 -5.28 3.10
C PRO A 481 -27.19 -4.94 2.35
N ALA A 482 -27.39 -3.67 2.07
CA ALA A 482 -28.47 -3.21 1.21
C ALA A 482 -28.20 -3.61 -0.25
N ARG A 483 -29.26 -3.86 -1.02
CA ARG A 483 -29.17 -4.29 -2.43
C ARG A 483 -29.76 -3.23 -3.34
N LEU A 484 -28.92 -2.41 -3.93
CA LEU A 484 -29.34 -1.35 -4.84
C LEU A 484 -30.11 -1.89 -6.06
N CYS A 485 -29.71 -3.05 -6.58
CA CYS A 485 -30.37 -3.65 -7.76
C CYS A 485 -31.90 -3.89 -7.58
N VAL A 486 -32.34 -4.09 -6.35
CA VAL A 486 -33.80 -4.24 -6.06
C VAL A 486 -34.52 -2.90 -6.23
N VAL A 487 -33.92 -1.82 -5.73
CA VAL A 487 -34.46 -0.45 -5.86
C VAL A 487 -34.40 0.00 -7.32
N GLU A 488 -33.29 -0.23 -8.02
CA GLU A 488 -33.17 0.09 -9.45
C GLU A 488 -34.17 -0.70 -10.33
N SER A 489 -34.51 -1.93 -9.95
CA SER A 489 -35.55 -2.66 -10.66
C SER A 489 -36.93 -1.99 -10.53
N ALA A 490 -37.21 -1.39 -9.36
CA ALA A 490 -38.45 -0.62 -9.20
C ALA A 490 -38.41 0.71 -9.97
N MET A 491 -37.24 1.39 -9.99
CA MET A 491 -37.03 2.63 -10.78
C MET A 491 -37.18 2.34 -12.29
N ASN A 492 -36.62 1.24 -12.77
CA ASN A 492 -36.81 0.79 -14.16
C ASN A 492 -38.29 0.48 -14.50
N ALA A 493 -39.00 -0.13 -13.55
CA ALA A 493 -40.43 -0.37 -13.74
C ALA A 493 -41.24 0.92 -13.86
N LEU A 494 -40.90 1.95 -13.06
CA LEU A 494 -41.49 3.29 -13.17
C LEU A 494 -41.16 3.95 -14.52
N GLY A 495 -39.89 3.89 -14.98
CA GLY A 495 -39.52 4.38 -16.31
C GLY A 495 -40.24 3.68 -17.47
N SER A 496 -40.34 2.36 -17.40
CA SER A 496 -41.07 1.59 -18.42
C SER A 496 -42.60 1.90 -18.44
N LEU A 497 -43.21 2.14 -17.27
CA LEU A 497 -44.59 2.55 -17.17
C LEU A 497 -44.80 3.97 -17.73
N ALA A 498 -43.83 4.87 -17.57
CA ALA A 498 -43.89 6.21 -18.14
C ALA A 498 -43.90 6.18 -19.69
N THR A 499 -43.07 5.32 -20.28
CA THR A 499 -43.04 5.13 -21.74
C THR A 499 -44.40 4.65 -22.28
N VAL A 500 -45.08 3.72 -21.56
CA VAL A 500 -46.38 3.20 -21.93
C VAL A 500 -47.49 4.24 -21.76
N LEU A 501 -47.41 5.13 -20.78
CA LEU A 501 -48.38 6.20 -20.56
C LEU A 501 -48.30 7.30 -21.65
N HIS A 502 -47.15 7.45 -22.29
CA HIS A 502 -46.92 8.39 -23.38
C HIS A 502 -47.45 7.86 -24.73
N ASP A 503 -47.71 6.54 -24.83
CA ASP A 503 -48.27 5.90 -26.02
C ASP A 503 -49.81 5.76 -25.83
N ASP A 504 -50.59 6.64 -26.46
CA ASP A 504 -52.04 6.74 -26.39
C ASP A 504 -52.82 5.47 -26.88
N THR A 505 -52.05 4.41 -27.24
CA THR A 505 -52.63 3.15 -27.77
C THR A 505 -52.78 2.02 -26.75
N ALA A 506 -52.37 2.21 -25.47
CA ALA A 506 -52.38 1.14 -24.47
C ALA A 506 -53.71 0.99 -23.72
N ASP A 507 -54.23 -0.24 -23.70
CA ASP A 507 -55.47 -0.65 -23.05
C ASP A 507 -55.40 -0.56 -21.50
N PRO A 508 -56.31 0.14 -20.80
CA PRO A 508 -56.21 0.47 -19.37
C PRO A 508 -56.56 -0.67 -18.39
N THR A 509 -56.57 -1.92 -18.77
CA THR A 509 -57.15 -3.01 -17.96
C THR A 509 -56.18 -3.82 -17.11
N THR A 510 -54.90 -3.42 -16.95
CA THR A 510 -54.00 -4.09 -16.00
C THR A 510 -53.94 -3.34 -14.67
N SER A 511 -54.55 -3.92 -13.66
CA SER A 511 -54.72 -3.38 -12.33
C SER A 511 -53.47 -3.58 -11.45
N ASP A 512 -52.59 -2.57 -11.34
CA ASP A 512 -51.79 -2.36 -10.16
C ASP A 512 -51.73 -0.84 -9.89
N THR A 513 -52.46 -0.38 -8.87
CA THR A 513 -52.92 1.01 -8.73
C THR A 513 -52.01 1.89 -7.85
N SER A 514 -50.91 1.37 -7.25
CA SER A 514 -50.17 2.11 -6.24
C SER A 514 -49.03 3.00 -6.76
N GLY A 515 -48.36 2.62 -7.85
CA GLY A 515 -47.32 3.46 -8.48
C GLY A 515 -47.84 4.42 -9.54
N ARG A 516 -49.00 4.08 -10.15
CA ARG A 516 -49.63 4.85 -11.23
C ARG A 516 -50.10 6.26 -10.82
N ALA A 517 -50.41 6.48 -9.56
CA ALA A 517 -50.96 7.78 -9.10
C ALA A 517 -49.90 8.88 -8.99
N LEU A 518 -48.67 8.55 -8.74
CA LEU A 518 -47.54 9.51 -8.60
C LEU A 518 -46.76 9.73 -9.89
N LEU A 519 -46.86 8.80 -10.84
CA LEU A 519 -46.03 8.81 -12.06
C LEU A 519 -46.31 10.03 -12.96
N PRO A 520 -47.55 10.49 -13.21
CA PRO A 520 -47.75 11.72 -13.97
C PRO A 520 -47.09 12.94 -13.34
N GLN A 521 -47.17 13.03 -12.01
CA GLN A 521 -46.54 14.14 -11.28
C GLN A 521 -45.00 14.11 -11.36
N LEU A 522 -44.42 12.91 -11.35
CA LEU A 522 -42.94 12.77 -11.51
C LEU A 522 -42.50 13.12 -12.93
N ILE A 523 -43.32 12.83 -13.95
CA ILE A 523 -43.03 13.25 -15.33
C ILE A 523 -43.14 14.76 -15.47
N ASP A 524 -44.17 15.38 -14.85
CA ASP A 524 -44.30 16.83 -14.83
C ASP A 524 -43.12 17.47 -14.09
N ASP A 525 -42.73 16.97 -12.90
CA ASP A 525 -41.57 17.44 -12.15
C ASP A 525 -40.27 17.32 -12.97
N TRP A 526 -40.11 16.26 -13.76
CA TRP A 526 -38.98 16.10 -14.64
C TRP A 526 -38.91 17.12 -15.76
N ASN A 527 -40.05 17.34 -16.42
CA ASN A 527 -40.15 18.33 -17.50
C ASN A 527 -39.88 19.74 -17.00
N ASP A 528 -40.46 20.11 -15.84
CA ASP A 528 -40.22 21.40 -15.20
C ASP A 528 -38.73 21.56 -14.81
N TYR A 529 -38.09 20.47 -14.33
CA TYR A 529 -36.69 20.45 -14.00
C TYR A 529 -35.79 20.69 -15.25
N VAL A 530 -36.07 20.01 -16.35
CA VAL A 530 -35.33 20.15 -17.63
C VAL A 530 -35.39 21.57 -18.13
N GLU A 531 -36.58 22.19 -18.11
CA GLU A 531 -36.72 23.61 -18.51
C GLU A 531 -35.94 24.57 -17.62
N THR A 532 -36.00 24.33 -16.31
CA THR A 532 -35.25 25.13 -15.32
C THR A 532 -33.73 24.94 -15.49
N PHE A 533 -33.29 23.71 -15.73
CA PHE A 533 -31.88 23.38 -15.98
C PHE A 533 -31.30 24.12 -17.18
N HIS A 534 -32.00 24.08 -18.32
CA HIS A 534 -31.57 24.81 -19.52
C HIS A 534 -31.52 26.31 -19.30
N THR A 535 -32.52 26.88 -18.62
CA THR A 535 -32.55 28.30 -18.28
C THR A 535 -31.38 28.73 -17.38
N ALA A 536 -31.10 27.93 -16.33
CA ALA A 536 -30.01 28.19 -15.39
C ALA A 536 -28.62 28.08 -16.08
N ARG A 537 -28.46 27.14 -17.01
CA ARG A 537 -27.21 26.93 -17.75
C ARG A 537 -26.91 28.06 -18.73
N VAL A 538 -27.92 28.59 -19.39
CA VAL A 538 -27.78 29.76 -20.24
C VAL A 538 -27.40 31.01 -19.40
N ALA A 539 -27.98 31.16 -18.23
CA ALA A 539 -27.63 32.24 -17.31
C ALA A 539 -26.19 32.14 -16.78
N ALA A 540 -25.74 30.90 -16.43
CA ALA A 540 -24.36 30.67 -15.97
C ALA A 540 -23.32 30.97 -17.08
N SER A 541 -23.58 30.56 -18.32
CA SER A 541 -22.68 30.86 -19.45
C SER A 541 -22.61 32.34 -19.78
N ALA A 542 -23.68 33.08 -19.57
CA ALA A 542 -23.68 34.55 -19.76
C ALA A 542 -22.85 35.27 -18.67
N SER A 543 -22.89 34.80 -17.40
CA SER A 543 -22.11 35.38 -16.31
C SER A 543 -20.61 35.14 -16.47
N ASP A 544 -20.20 33.98 -17.01
CA ASP A 544 -18.79 33.66 -17.26
C ASP A 544 -18.22 34.52 -18.40
N THR A 545 -19.05 34.87 -19.36
CA THR A 545 -18.67 35.78 -20.46
C THR A 545 -18.50 37.24 -20.00
N GLU A 546 -19.34 37.70 -19.05
CA GLU A 546 -19.20 39.02 -18.45
C GLU A 546 -17.96 39.13 -17.54
N ASN A 547 -17.67 38.09 -16.73
CA ASN A 547 -16.50 38.03 -15.88
C ASN A 547 -15.19 37.96 -16.69
N ALA A 548 -15.16 37.24 -17.81
CA ALA A 548 -14.00 37.19 -18.69
C ALA A 548 -13.74 38.54 -19.38
N ALA A 549 -14.78 39.28 -19.73
CA ALA A 549 -14.69 40.63 -20.30
C ALA A 549 -14.17 41.65 -19.29
N ASP A 550 -14.55 41.54 -18.00
CA ASP A 550 -14.11 42.43 -16.93
C ASP A 550 -12.63 42.18 -16.53
N MET A 551 -12.12 40.97 -16.75
CA MET A 551 -10.70 40.61 -16.54
C MET A 551 -9.79 40.94 -17.72
N GLY A 552 -10.31 41.58 -18.78
CA GLY A 552 -9.51 42.07 -19.94
C GLY A 552 -8.92 40.97 -20.82
N LEU A 553 -9.44 39.76 -20.78
CA LEU A 553 -9.08 38.69 -21.67
C LEU A 553 -9.66 38.94 -23.08
N PRO A 554 -8.90 38.73 -24.16
CA PRO A 554 -9.41 38.96 -25.51
C PRO A 554 -10.63 38.07 -25.77
N ALA A 555 -11.72 38.67 -26.26
CA ALA A 555 -12.90 37.92 -26.68
C ALA A 555 -12.47 36.87 -27.71
N ILE A 556 -12.57 35.61 -27.31
CA ILE A 556 -12.44 34.49 -28.25
C ILE A 556 -13.65 34.56 -29.17
N ASP A 557 -13.39 34.62 -30.46
CA ASP A 557 -14.41 34.76 -31.51
C ASP A 557 -15.48 33.67 -31.32
N THR A 558 -16.64 34.11 -30.82
CA THR A 558 -17.72 33.23 -30.37
C THR A 558 -18.50 32.63 -31.55
N ASP A 559 -18.24 33.07 -32.75
CA ASP A 559 -18.98 32.58 -33.94
C ASP A 559 -18.67 31.12 -34.31
N ASP A 560 -17.47 30.62 -34.01
CA ASP A 560 -17.10 29.22 -34.30
C ASP A 560 -17.55 28.24 -33.18
N ARG A 561 -17.75 28.74 -31.95
CA ARG A 561 -18.26 27.91 -30.82
C ARG A 561 -19.77 27.87 -30.74
N LEU A 562 -20.48 28.95 -31.12
CA LEU A 562 -21.93 28.97 -31.22
C LEU A 562 -22.41 28.03 -32.34
N MET A 563 -21.69 27.92 -33.46
CA MET A 563 -22.06 27.03 -34.57
C MET A 563 -21.79 25.53 -34.24
N THR A 564 -20.84 25.21 -33.36
CA THR A 564 -20.61 23.84 -32.87
C THR A 564 -21.46 23.50 -31.64
N GLY A 565 -21.76 24.47 -30.77
CA GLY A 565 -22.59 24.27 -29.60
C GLY A 565 -24.09 24.17 -29.92
N GLU A 566 -24.61 25.00 -30.85
CA GLU A 566 -26.01 24.92 -31.26
C GLU A 566 -26.31 23.66 -32.08
N ARG A 567 -25.40 23.20 -32.95
CA ARG A 567 -25.55 21.92 -33.68
C ARG A 567 -25.41 20.71 -32.77
N ALA A 568 -24.64 20.78 -31.70
CA ALA A 568 -24.56 19.72 -30.68
C ALA A 568 -25.76 19.72 -29.73
N ALA A 569 -26.46 20.86 -29.59
CA ALA A 569 -27.68 20.95 -28.76
C ALA A 569 -28.95 20.59 -29.53
N GLU A 570 -28.97 20.73 -30.84
CA GLU A 570 -30.12 20.36 -31.68
C GLU A 570 -30.19 18.87 -32.02
N ASP A 571 -29.08 18.10 -31.86
CA ASP A 571 -29.02 16.64 -32.06
C ASP A 571 -29.02 15.85 -30.75
N ALA A 572 -29.10 16.49 -29.58
CA ALA A 572 -29.28 15.78 -28.33
C ALA A 572 -30.77 15.43 -28.18
N ASP A 573 -31.08 14.15 -28.32
CA ASP A 573 -32.41 13.61 -27.93
C ASP A 573 -32.79 14.21 -26.57
N GLU A 574 -34.01 14.78 -26.48
CA GLU A 574 -34.53 15.30 -25.21
C GLU A 574 -34.40 14.19 -24.15
N PRO A 575 -33.80 14.50 -22.98
CA PRO A 575 -33.51 13.49 -21.98
C PRO A 575 -34.80 12.83 -21.51
N SER A 576 -34.99 11.57 -21.89
CA SER A 576 -36.21 10.82 -21.60
C SER A 576 -36.36 10.56 -20.11
N PHE A 577 -37.61 10.56 -19.61
CA PHE A 577 -37.87 10.18 -18.22
C PHE A 577 -37.49 8.72 -18.02
N GLY A 578 -36.54 8.48 -17.10
CA GLY A 578 -35.99 7.15 -16.83
C GLY A 578 -35.22 7.10 -15.53
N MET A 579 -34.36 6.10 -15.39
CA MET A 579 -33.57 5.92 -14.15
C MET A 579 -32.70 7.13 -13.83
N ASN A 580 -32.00 7.70 -14.81
CA ASN A 580 -31.16 8.90 -14.61
C ASN A 580 -32.00 10.10 -14.16
N ALA A 581 -33.19 10.30 -14.76
CA ALA A 581 -34.12 11.34 -14.37
C ALA A 581 -34.57 11.18 -12.90
N LEU A 582 -34.89 9.97 -12.46
CA LEU A 582 -35.24 9.70 -11.07
C LEU A 582 -34.12 9.96 -10.09
N TYR A 583 -32.85 9.69 -10.45
CA TYR A 583 -31.70 10.03 -9.62
C TYR A 583 -31.48 11.53 -9.50
N ILE A 584 -31.70 12.27 -10.59
CA ILE A 584 -31.64 13.74 -10.57
C ILE A 584 -32.76 14.32 -9.70
N LEU A 585 -34.01 13.86 -9.86
CA LEU A 585 -35.13 14.27 -9.04
C LEU A 585 -34.97 13.92 -7.54
N LEU A 586 -34.27 12.83 -7.23
CA LEU A 586 -33.89 12.49 -5.86
C LEU A 586 -32.87 13.50 -5.30
N LEU A 587 -31.96 14.01 -6.12
CA LEU A 587 -30.96 14.96 -5.68
C LEU A 587 -31.48 16.38 -5.57
N GLU A 588 -32.14 16.89 -6.59
CA GLU A 588 -32.52 18.31 -6.73
C GLU A 588 -34.04 18.57 -6.78
N GLY A 589 -34.88 17.53 -6.97
CA GLY A 589 -36.33 17.63 -7.03
C GLY A 589 -37.02 17.30 -5.69
N ASP A 590 -38.28 16.83 -5.79
CA ASP A 590 -39.06 16.36 -4.62
C ASP A 590 -38.63 14.92 -4.26
N THR A 591 -37.60 14.82 -3.41
CA THR A 591 -37.02 13.56 -2.93
C THR A 591 -38.08 12.65 -2.31
N ASP A 592 -39.00 13.20 -1.50
CA ASP A 592 -40.01 12.41 -0.79
C ASP A 592 -40.99 11.78 -1.77
N ARG A 593 -41.38 12.49 -2.84
CA ARG A 593 -42.29 11.99 -3.87
C ARG A 593 -41.66 10.84 -4.65
N VAL A 594 -40.41 10.95 -5.03
CA VAL A 594 -39.68 9.85 -5.72
C VAL A 594 -39.58 8.63 -4.83
N LEU A 595 -39.20 8.82 -3.55
CA LEU A 595 -39.13 7.76 -2.56
C LEU A 595 -40.49 7.05 -2.33
N ASP A 596 -41.56 7.83 -2.26
CA ASP A 596 -42.94 7.26 -2.15
C ASP A 596 -43.33 6.46 -3.39
N ALA A 597 -42.94 6.91 -4.58
CA ALA A 597 -43.16 6.16 -5.82
C ALA A 597 -42.41 4.83 -5.83
N ILE A 598 -41.12 4.84 -5.47
CA ILE A 598 -40.30 3.62 -5.34
C ILE A 598 -40.92 2.68 -4.29
N ALA A 599 -41.25 3.23 -3.11
CA ALA A 599 -41.89 2.45 -2.04
C ALA A 599 -43.25 1.89 -2.41
N SER A 600 -44.01 2.53 -3.34
CA SER A 600 -45.28 2.01 -3.84
C SER A 600 -45.10 0.76 -4.70
N VAL A 601 -43.96 0.63 -5.41
CA VAL A 601 -43.62 -0.53 -6.24
C VAL A 601 -43.10 -1.68 -5.37
N LEU A 602 -42.17 -1.38 -4.45
CA LEU A 602 -41.51 -2.40 -3.60
C LEU A 602 -42.32 -2.80 -2.37
N GLY A 603 -43.22 -1.92 -1.92
CA GLY A 603 -43.91 -2.00 -0.64
C GLY A 603 -43.26 -1.11 0.42
N ARG A 604 -44.09 -0.31 1.13
CA ARG A 604 -43.59 0.69 2.14
C ARG A 604 -42.79 0.08 3.29
N LYS A 605 -42.87 -1.21 3.56
CA LYS A 605 -42.11 -1.93 4.58
C LYS A 605 -40.95 -2.71 4.03
N ASP A 606 -40.64 -2.59 2.73
CA ASP A 606 -39.52 -3.29 2.13
C ASP A 606 -38.19 -2.77 2.75
N PRO A 607 -37.35 -3.67 3.22
CA PRO A 607 -36.08 -3.26 3.85
C PRO A 607 -35.14 -2.49 2.93
N GLN A 608 -35.18 -2.76 1.60
CA GLN A 608 -34.31 -2.07 0.64
C GLN A 608 -34.83 -0.65 0.37
N ALA A 609 -36.14 -0.48 0.23
CA ALA A 609 -36.73 0.85 0.12
C ALA A 609 -36.45 1.71 1.34
N GLN A 610 -36.54 1.14 2.55
CA GLN A 610 -36.20 1.83 3.79
C GLN A 610 -34.70 2.17 3.88
N ALA A 611 -33.82 1.28 3.43
CA ALA A 611 -32.38 1.54 3.40
C ALA A 611 -32.05 2.67 2.41
N PHE A 612 -32.68 2.67 1.25
CA PHE A 612 -32.53 3.70 0.24
C PHE A 612 -33.05 5.06 0.72
N ALA A 613 -34.22 5.10 1.37
CA ALA A 613 -34.73 6.33 1.95
C ALA A 613 -33.83 6.91 3.07
N ARG A 614 -33.20 6.03 3.87
CA ARG A 614 -32.22 6.48 4.88
C ARG A 614 -31.00 7.15 4.26
N LEU A 615 -30.53 6.69 3.09
CA LEU A 615 -29.41 7.33 2.38
C LEU A 615 -29.71 8.82 2.13
N TRP A 616 -30.88 9.11 1.52
CA TRP A 616 -31.25 10.47 1.18
C TRP A 616 -31.49 11.35 2.42
N LYS A 617 -32.05 10.77 3.46
CA LYS A 617 -32.14 11.46 4.76
C LYS A 617 -30.74 11.76 5.34
N THR A 618 -29.79 10.83 5.23
CA THR A 618 -28.43 11.04 5.67
C THR A 618 -27.76 12.15 4.88
N LEU A 619 -28.03 12.27 3.58
CA LEU A 619 -27.55 13.36 2.75
C LEU A 619 -28.06 14.73 3.25
N ASP A 620 -29.36 14.84 3.57
CA ASP A 620 -29.93 16.06 4.11
C ASP A 620 -29.39 16.40 5.52
N ASP A 621 -29.13 15.37 6.36
CA ASP A 621 -28.50 15.55 7.67
C ASP A 621 -27.04 16.02 7.52
N THR A 622 -26.30 15.52 6.54
CA THR A 622 -24.95 15.96 6.22
C THR A 622 -24.93 17.42 5.81
N LEU A 623 -25.77 17.81 4.84
CA LEU A 623 -25.87 19.20 4.37
C LEU A 623 -26.26 20.17 5.50
N ARG A 624 -27.18 19.78 6.39
CA ARG A 624 -27.57 20.59 7.56
C ARG A 624 -26.41 20.76 8.56
N SER A 625 -25.55 19.76 8.68
CA SER A 625 -24.37 19.81 9.53
C SER A 625 -23.29 20.69 8.92
N GLU A 626 -23.02 20.53 7.62
CA GLU A 626 -22.08 21.37 6.87
C GLU A 626 -22.42 22.85 6.90
N ALA A 627 -23.71 23.20 6.77
CA ALA A 627 -24.19 24.58 6.84
C ALA A 627 -23.91 25.27 8.19
N ARG A 628 -23.54 24.53 9.23
CA ARG A 628 -23.20 25.05 10.57
C ARG A 628 -21.70 25.17 10.81
N LEU A 629 -20.88 24.65 9.87
CA LEU A 629 -19.43 24.69 10.00
C LEU A 629 -18.90 26.12 9.89
N THR A 630 -17.88 26.42 10.70
CA THR A 630 -17.09 27.65 10.62
C THR A 630 -15.81 27.46 9.79
N SER A 631 -15.36 26.22 9.63
CA SER A 631 -14.23 25.81 8.79
C SER A 631 -14.65 24.65 7.90
N HIS A 632 -14.27 24.69 6.62
CA HIS A 632 -14.56 23.66 5.62
C HIS A 632 -13.34 22.77 5.32
N GLU A 633 -12.42 22.67 6.28
CA GLU A 633 -11.29 21.74 6.18
C GLU A 633 -11.77 20.30 6.11
N PRO A 634 -11.00 19.41 5.42
CA PRO A 634 -11.41 18.03 5.15
C PRO A 634 -11.88 17.25 6.37
N GLN A 635 -11.23 17.41 7.51
CA GLN A 635 -11.59 16.73 8.76
C GLN A 635 -13.01 17.06 9.25
N TYR A 636 -13.44 18.32 9.13
CA TYR A 636 -14.77 18.73 9.59
C TYR A 636 -15.86 18.32 8.61
N MET A 637 -15.58 18.35 7.30
CA MET A 637 -16.49 17.85 6.27
C MET A 637 -16.71 16.34 6.41
N LEU A 638 -15.63 15.59 6.62
CA LEU A 638 -15.71 14.14 6.89
C LEU A 638 -16.52 13.86 8.16
N ASP A 639 -16.33 14.64 9.22
CA ASP A 639 -17.07 14.45 10.48
C ASP A 639 -18.57 14.68 10.30
N CYS A 640 -18.98 15.67 9.50
CA CYS A 640 -20.41 15.90 9.20
C CYS A 640 -21.06 14.65 8.59
N ALA A 641 -20.46 14.06 7.56
CA ALA A 641 -20.98 12.86 6.94
C ALA A 641 -20.90 11.64 7.89
N TRP A 642 -19.79 11.48 8.63
CA TRP A 642 -19.60 10.40 9.60
C TRP A 642 -20.67 10.41 10.71
N GLN A 643 -20.94 11.57 11.29
CA GLN A 643 -21.96 11.74 12.32
C GLN A 643 -23.38 11.50 11.77
N ALA A 644 -23.67 11.96 10.54
CA ALA A 644 -24.95 11.74 9.88
C ALA A 644 -25.25 10.25 9.68
N PHE A 645 -24.25 9.42 9.36
CA PHE A 645 -24.43 7.97 9.29
C PHE A 645 -24.68 7.30 10.65
N GLY A 646 -24.17 7.87 11.74
CA GLY A 646 -24.39 7.38 13.10
C GLY A 646 -23.86 5.96 13.36
N LYS A 647 -22.82 5.51 12.64
CA LYS A 647 -22.31 4.13 12.74
C LYS A 647 -21.28 3.94 13.85
N ALA A 648 -20.65 5.00 14.34
CA ALA A 648 -19.58 4.92 15.34
C ALA A 648 -20.00 4.14 16.60
N GLU A 649 -21.14 4.49 17.22
CA GLU A 649 -21.63 3.80 18.41
C GLU A 649 -22.04 2.35 18.15
N ILE A 650 -22.62 2.10 16.97
CA ILE A 650 -23.03 0.74 16.59
C ILE A 650 -21.81 -0.15 16.46
N TRP A 651 -20.78 0.33 15.75
CA TRP A 651 -19.55 -0.43 15.56
C TRP A 651 -18.76 -0.59 16.85
N GLN A 652 -18.72 0.43 17.74
CA GLN A 652 -18.12 0.28 19.08
C GLN A 652 -18.79 -0.81 19.90
N LYS A 653 -20.14 -0.83 19.94
CA LYS A 653 -20.88 -1.85 20.65
C LYS A 653 -20.68 -3.25 20.03
N THR A 654 -20.58 -3.31 18.71
CA THR A 654 -20.36 -4.56 17.98
C THR A 654 -18.93 -5.06 18.17
N ALA A 655 -17.94 -4.16 18.17
CA ALA A 655 -16.52 -4.49 18.39
C ALA A 655 -16.24 -5.17 19.74
N LEU A 656 -17.07 -4.90 20.74
CA LEU A 656 -16.99 -5.56 22.06
C LEU A 656 -17.47 -7.02 22.03
N ARG A 657 -18.09 -7.48 20.93
CA ARG A 657 -18.48 -8.88 20.76
C ARG A 657 -17.27 -9.68 20.28
N ASN A 658 -16.92 -10.73 20.99
CA ASN A 658 -15.80 -11.61 20.62
C ASN A 658 -16.21 -12.59 19.50
N ASN A 659 -16.60 -12.06 18.33
CA ASN A 659 -17.00 -12.82 17.15
C ASN A 659 -16.53 -12.16 15.85
N ALA A 660 -16.80 -12.76 14.69
CA ALA A 660 -16.39 -12.23 13.38
C ALA A 660 -16.93 -10.82 13.10
N GLU A 661 -18.19 -10.54 13.49
CA GLU A 661 -18.81 -9.21 13.32
C GLU A 661 -18.11 -8.16 14.19
N GLY A 662 -17.72 -8.52 15.42
CA GLY A 662 -16.99 -7.65 16.33
C GLY A 662 -15.61 -7.29 15.79
N ARG A 663 -14.91 -8.25 15.20
CA ARG A 663 -13.62 -8.02 14.55
C ARG A 663 -13.74 -7.10 13.35
N ALA A 664 -14.72 -7.35 12.47
CA ALA A 664 -14.97 -6.50 11.32
C ALA A 664 -15.37 -5.06 11.71
N ALA A 665 -16.10 -4.91 12.81
CA ALA A 665 -16.44 -3.58 13.35
C ALA A 665 -15.22 -2.85 13.89
N ASN A 666 -14.31 -3.57 14.58
CA ASN A 666 -13.04 -3.01 15.05
C ASN A 666 -12.15 -2.56 13.90
N ASP A 667 -11.99 -3.40 12.86
CA ASP A 667 -11.21 -3.05 11.66
C ASP A 667 -11.73 -1.77 10.99
N ARG A 668 -13.07 -1.60 10.92
CA ARG A 668 -13.68 -0.37 10.37
C ARG A 668 -13.41 0.85 11.25
N LEU A 669 -13.46 0.72 12.57
CA LEU A 669 -13.13 1.81 13.48
C LEU A 669 -11.64 2.22 13.37
N ASP A 670 -10.73 1.24 13.27
CA ASP A 670 -9.31 1.50 13.07
C ASP A 670 -9.06 2.23 11.74
N THR A 671 -9.74 1.81 10.67
CA THR A 671 -9.66 2.49 9.37
C THR A 671 -10.25 3.91 9.43
N ALA A 672 -11.36 4.12 10.15
CA ALA A 672 -11.90 5.44 10.36
C ALA A 672 -10.91 6.35 11.11
N MET A 673 -10.27 5.84 12.17
CA MET A 673 -9.24 6.59 12.90
C MET A 673 -8.06 6.99 12.00
N ARG A 674 -7.64 6.11 11.08
CA ARG A 674 -6.58 6.41 10.09
C ARG A 674 -7.02 7.53 9.14
N LEU A 675 -8.23 7.44 8.59
CA LEU A 675 -8.78 8.46 7.69
C LEU A 675 -8.82 9.84 8.35
N PHE A 676 -9.35 9.91 9.57
CA PHE A 676 -9.42 11.17 10.32
C PHE A 676 -8.05 11.69 10.74
N SER A 677 -7.13 10.81 11.15
CA SER A 677 -5.75 11.22 11.46
C SER A 677 -5.04 11.78 10.23
N TYR A 678 -5.33 11.24 9.04
CA TYR A 678 -4.80 11.73 7.80
C TYR A 678 -5.40 13.10 7.42
N ALA A 679 -6.72 13.25 7.57
CA ALA A 679 -7.40 14.51 7.31
C ALA A 679 -6.98 15.64 8.28
N SER A 680 -6.69 15.30 9.55
CA SER A 680 -6.27 16.28 10.58
C SER A 680 -4.78 16.62 10.53
N GLY A 681 -3.96 15.80 9.89
CA GLY A 681 -2.51 16.01 9.77
C GLY A 681 -2.12 17.29 9.01
N GLY A 682 -3.03 17.85 8.23
CA GLY A 682 -2.84 19.09 7.50
C GLY A 682 -2.75 20.34 8.37
N GLU A 683 -3.43 20.41 9.52
CA GLU A 683 -3.39 21.56 10.41
C GLU A 683 -2.05 21.73 11.14
N SER A 684 -1.36 20.63 11.41
CA SER A 684 -0.13 20.64 12.22
C SER A 684 1.13 21.04 11.46
N ASN A 685 1.13 21.05 10.12
CA ASN A 685 2.35 20.97 9.35
C ASN A 685 2.61 22.08 8.30
N GLY A 686 1.67 23.02 8.08
CA GLY A 686 1.93 24.19 7.21
C GLY A 686 2.18 23.89 5.72
N VAL A 687 2.18 22.62 5.34
CA VAL A 687 2.25 22.17 3.95
C VAL A 687 0.86 21.83 3.50
N THR A 688 0.48 22.35 2.37
CA THR A 688 -0.76 22.14 1.65
C THR A 688 -1.22 20.67 1.66
N ALA A 689 -1.69 20.22 2.83
CA ALA A 689 -2.77 19.27 2.85
C ALA A 689 -3.86 19.89 1.99
N ALA A 690 -4.54 19.09 1.23
CA ALA A 690 -5.66 19.55 0.45
C ALA A 690 -6.55 20.44 1.34
N HIS A 691 -6.57 21.75 1.10
CA HIS A 691 -7.38 22.69 1.87
C HIS A 691 -8.87 22.52 1.58
N THR A 692 -9.19 21.84 0.48
CA THR A 692 -10.55 21.54 0.08
C THR A 692 -10.81 20.04 0.19
N ILE A 693 -12.06 19.70 0.47
CA ILE A 693 -12.46 18.30 0.62
C ILE A 693 -12.30 17.52 -0.70
N ASP A 694 -12.52 18.14 -1.85
CA ASP A 694 -12.37 17.51 -3.16
C ASP A 694 -10.91 17.14 -3.44
N ALA A 695 -9.99 18.08 -3.19
CA ALA A 695 -8.56 17.81 -3.32
C ALA A 695 -8.10 16.70 -2.35
N PHE A 696 -8.69 16.62 -1.15
CA PHE A 696 -8.42 15.55 -0.19
C PHE A 696 -8.93 14.19 -0.69
N ILE A 697 -10.14 14.14 -1.22
CA ILE A 697 -10.73 12.91 -1.78
C ILE A 697 -9.88 12.40 -2.94
N GLU A 698 -9.51 13.29 -3.87
CA GLU A 698 -8.64 12.93 -4.99
C GLU A 698 -7.25 12.48 -4.51
N GLN A 699 -6.69 13.15 -3.51
CA GLN A 699 -5.43 12.76 -2.90
C GLN A 699 -5.51 11.35 -2.30
N VAL A 700 -6.57 11.01 -1.54
CA VAL A 700 -6.73 9.67 -0.97
C VAL A 700 -6.96 8.62 -2.06
N ARG A 701 -7.68 8.95 -3.13
CA ARG A 701 -7.88 8.06 -4.28
C ARG A 701 -6.62 7.82 -5.09
N ALA A 702 -5.77 8.83 -5.24
CA ALA A 702 -4.47 8.73 -5.90
C ALA A 702 -3.46 7.93 -5.07
N LEU A 703 -3.63 7.82 -3.74
CA LEU A 703 -2.72 7.10 -2.87
C LEU A 703 -2.72 5.60 -3.20
N ALA A 704 -1.66 5.19 -3.89
CA ALA A 704 -1.32 3.76 -4.03
C ALA A 704 -0.62 3.20 -2.77
N ILE A 705 -0.37 4.06 -1.76
CA ILE A 705 0.46 3.77 -0.60
C ILE A 705 -0.41 3.42 0.59
N GLU A 706 0.04 2.39 1.30
CA GLU A 706 -0.49 1.99 2.59
C GLU A 706 -0.22 3.10 3.61
N ALA A 707 -1.27 3.66 4.20
CA ALA A 707 -1.11 4.59 5.31
C ALA A 707 -0.59 3.81 6.52
N ASP A 708 0.65 4.05 6.92
CA ASP A 708 1.24 3.48 8.13
C ASP A 708 0.41 3.90 9.34
N SER A 709 -0.32 2.96 9.91
CA SER A 709 -1.09 3.19 11.13
C SER A 709 -0.23 2.95 12.36
N LEU A 710 -0.19 3.92 13.26
CA LEU A 710 0.35 3.76 14.61
C LEU A 710 -0.65 3.05 15.56
N ALA A 711 -1.87 2.78 15.10
CA ALA A 711 -2.87 2.09 15.90
C ALA A 711 -2.48 0.62 16.08
N HIS A 712 -2.43 0.17 17.33
CA HIS A 712 -2.32 -1.25 17.66
C HIS A 712 -3.66 -1.90 17.34
N THR A 713 -3.70 -2.70 16.28
CA THR A 713 -4.84 -3.59 16.06
C THR A 713 -4.89 -4.60 17.20
N ALA A 714 -6.02 -4.71 17.89
CA ALA A 714 -6.21 -5.74 18.90
C ALA A 714 -5.92 -7.13 18.27
N PRO A 715 -5.17 -8.00 18.94
CA PRO A 715 -4.84 -9.31 18.41
C PRO A 715 -6.12 -10.11 18.14
N ILE A 716 -6.28 -10.58 16.90
CA ILE A 716 -7.34 -11.54 16.57
C ILE A 716 -6.89 -12.88 17.13
N ASP A 717 -7.61 -13.43 18.13
CA ASP A 717 -7.22 -14.65 18.83
C ASP A 717 -7.07 -15.86 17.90
N GLN A 718 -7.96 -15.99 16.90
CA GLN A 718 -8.00 -17.10 15.97
C GLN A 718 -8.21 -16.60 14.54
N ALA A 719 -7.22 -16.73 13.66
CA ALA A 719 -7.32 -16.32 12.26
C ALA A 719 -6.30 -17.02 11.38
N VAL A 720 -6.69 -17.30 10.13
CA VAL A 720 -5.76 -17.70 9.06
C VAL A 720 -4.88 -16.51 8.70
N THR A 721 -3.58 -16.72 8.67
CA THR A 721 -2.63 -15.65 8.32
C THR A 721 -2.45 -15.58 6.80
N LEU A 722 -2.55 -14.38 6.26
CA LEU A 722 -2.29 -14.06 4.86
C LEU A 722 -1.01 -13.25 4.78
N ALA A 723 -0.05 -13.68 3.99
CA ALA A 723 1.27 -13.08 3.93
C ALA A 723 1.91 -13.19 2.56
N THR A 724 2.83 -12.28 2.27
CA THR A 724 3.89 -12.49 1.29
C THR A 724 5.08 -13.18 1.98
N PRO A 725 6.09 -13.69 1.26
CA PRO A 725 7.29 -14.26 1.88
C PRO A 725 7.95 -13.31 2.88
N ALA A 726 8.01 -12.01 2.57
CA ALA A 726 8.52 -10.99 3.48
C ALA A 726 7.67 -10.85 4.76
N GLY A 727 6.36 -10.90 4.64
CA GLY A 727 5.44 -10.88 5.78
C GLY A 727 5.41 -12.18 6.60
N ALA A 728 5.86 -13.28 6.02
CA ALA A 728 5.96 -14.60 6.66
C ALA A 728 7.30 -14.81 7.39
N ALA A 729 8.30 -13.96 7.13
CA ALA A 729 9.63 -14.07 7.76
C ALA A 729 9.52 -14.12 9.29
N GLY A 730 10.26 -15.01 9.91
CA GLY A 730 10.27 -15.20 11.37
C GLY A 730 8.99 -15.78 11.98
N LYS A 731 8.03 -16.26 11.19
CA LYS A 731 6.78 -16.89 11.66
C LYS A 731 6.71 -18.35 11.21
N HIS A 732 5.86 -19.14 11.87
CA HIS A 732 5.65 -20.57 11.54
C HIS A 732 4.17 -20.94 11.70
N TRP A 733 3.73 -21.88 10.87
CA TRP A 733 2.38 -22.46 10.89
C TRP A 733 2.46 -23.96 10.65
N LYS A 734 1.48 -24.70 11.12
CA LYS A 734 1.44 -26.15 10.83
C LYS A 734 1.20 -26.38 9.35
N LEU A 735 0.27 -25.64 8.75
CA LEU A 735 -0.12 -25.78 7.36
C LEU A 735 0.10 -24.46 6.61
N VAL A 736 0.76 -24.53 5.46
CA VAL A 736 0.97 -23.39 4.57
C VAL A 736 0.41 -23.69 3.18
N PHE A 737 -0.42 -22.81 2.67
CA PHE A 737 -0.95 -22.84 1.31
C PHE A 737 -0.21 -21.81 0.46
N MET A 738 0.33 -22.25 -0.68
CA MET A 738 1.11 -21.42 -1.61
C MET A 738 0.41 -21.41 -2.97
N PRO A 739 -0.57 -20.51 -3.19
CA PRO A 739 -1.30 -20.42 -4.44
C PRO A 739 -0.54 -19.65 -5.51
N ALA A 740 -1.03 -19.75 -6.75
CA ALA A 740 -0.51 -19.07 -7.95
C ALA A 740 0.99 -19.35 -8.23
N PHE A 741 1.43 -20.59 -7.96
CA PHE A 741 2.81 -21.00 -8.18
C PHE A 741 3.02 -21.41 -9.64
N GLN A 742 3.06 -20.43 -10.54
CA GLN A 742 3.11 -20.64 -11.99
C GLN A 742 3.97 -19.59 -12.68
N GLN A 743 4.43 -19.90 -13.90
CA GLN A 743 5.29 -19.02 -14.67
C GLN A 743 4.69 -17.62 -14.84
N GLY A 744 5.49 -16.58 -14.57
CA GLY A 744 5.11 -15.18 -14.65
C GLY A 744 4.41 -14.62 -13.40
N GLN A 745 4.04 -15.49 -12.46
CA GLN A 745 3.51 -15.13 -11.14
C GLN A 745 4.55 -15.44 -10.07
N TRP A 746 4.93 -16.70 -9.93
CA TRP A 746 6.00 -17.16 -9.07
C TRP A 746 6.78 -18.29 -9.77
N PRO A 747 7.99 -18.04 -10.29
CA PRO A 747 8.80 -16.82 -10.21
C PRO A 747 8.31 -15.70 -11.12
N ASN A 748 8.43 -14.45 -10.64
CA ASN A 748 8.24 -13.24 -11.43
C ASN A 748 9.62 -12.70 -11.86
N LEU A 749 9.98 -12.93 -13.11
CA LEU A 749 11.29 -12.55 -13.67
C LEU A 749 11.26 -11.18 -14.37
N ALA A 750 10.19 -10.39 -14.20
CA ALA A 750 10.10 -9.05 -14.77
C ALA A 750 11.15 -8.11 -14.14
N PRO A 751 11.82 -7.28 -14.95
CA PRO A 751 12.77 -6.30 -14.44
C PRO A 751 12.07 -5.27 -13.54
N ARG A 752 12.75 -4.85 -12.47
CA ARG A 752 12.24 -3.88 -11.49
C ARG A 752 12.90 -2.53 -11.69
N ASN A 753 12.17 -1.44 -11.40
CA ASN A 753 12.65 -0.05 -11.46
C ASN A 753 13.40 0.32 -12.76
N THR A 754 12.75 0.10 -13.90
CA THR A 754 13.33 0.31 -15.22
C THR A 754 13.43 1.79 -15.62
N LEU A 755 12.64 2.69 -15.02
CA LEU A 755 12.60 4.09 -15.39
C LEU A 755 13.87 4.87 -14.99
N PHE A 756 14.49 4.52 -13.87
CA PHE A 756 15.67 5.24 -13.36
C PHE A 756 16.93 4.38 -13.28
N GLY A 757 16.90 3.13 -13.69
CA GLY A 757 18.05 2.23 -13.62
C GLY A 757 18.61 2.06 -12.19
N GLY A 758 17.72 1.81 -11.23
CA GLY A 758 18.07 1.71 -9.81
C GLY A 758 18.92 0.48 -9.49
N GLU A 759 18.72 -0.65 -10.18
CA GLU A 759 19.53 -1.86 -10.03
C GLU A 759 20.94 -1.65 -10.57
N GLU A 760 21.06 -1.02 -11.74
CA GLU A 760 22.34 -0.69 -12.35
C GLU A 760 23.15 0.31 -11.50
N LEU A 761 22.45 1.27 -10.85
CA LEU A 761 23.11 2.17 -9.89
C LEU A 761 23.66 1.40 -8.69
N ALA A 762 22.90 0.44 -8.20
CA ALA A 762 23.35 -0.43 -7.12
C ALA A 762 24.55 -1.29 -7.53
N ASP A 763 24.57 -1.87 -8.72
CA ASP A 763 25.71 -2.61 -9.25
C ASP A 763 27.00 -1.76 -9.25
N ILE A 764 26.91 -0.52 -9.73
CA ILE A 764 28.05 0.41 -9.71
C ILE A 764 28.48 0.73 -8.28
N MET A 765 27.52 0.92 -7.37
CA MET A 765 27.84 1.21 -5.96
C MET A 765 28.53 0.02 -5.27
N LEU A 766 28.06 -1.20 -5.52
CA LEU A 766 28.54 -2.41 -4.86
C LEU A 766 29.81 -2.98 -5.49
N HIS A 767 29.82 -3.06 -6.82
CA HIS A 767 30.84 -3.79 -7.58
C HIS A 767 31.77 -2.85 -8.38
N GLY A 768 31.45 -1.56 -8.46
CA GLY A 768 32.20 -0.57 -9.24
C GLY A 768 31.99 -0.68 -10.75
N ARG A 769 31.13 -1.58 -11.22
CA ARG A 769 30.82 -1.87 -12.63
C ARG A 769 29.41 -2.43 -12.75
N LEU A 770 28.85 -2.38 -13.96
CA LEU A 770 27.55 -2.98 -14.26
C LEU A 770 27.63 -4.51 -14.22
N SER A 771 26.54 -5.18 -13.83
CA SER A 771 26.48 -6.65 -13.77
C SER A 771 26.70 -7.31 -15.14
N ASP A 772 26.32 -6.63 -16.23
CA ASP A 772 26.58 -7.11 -17.59
C ASP A 772 28.07 -7.23 -17.94
N ASP A 773 28.93 -6.50 -17.23
CA ASP A 773 30.38 -6.58 -17.38
C ASP A 773 30.99 -7.70 -16.54
N ILE A 774 30.20 -8.32 -15.65
CA ILE A 774 30.62 -9.44 -14.80
C ILE A 774 30.40 -10.74 -15.60
N VAL A 775 31.48 -11.43 -15.90
CA VAL A 775 31.39 -12.76 -16.53
C VAL A 775 30.90 -13.76 -15.51
N THR A 776 29.64 -14.14 -15.60
CA THR A 776 29.08 -15.26 -14.83
C THR A 776 29.19 -16.57 -15.61
N SER A 777 29.12 -17.72 -14.93
CA SER A 777 29.06 -19.05 -15.56
C SER A 777 27.86 -19.21 -16.53
N ALA A 778 26.84 -18.32 -16.44
CA ALA A 778 25.66 -18.31 -17.30
C ALA A 778 25.78 -17.40 -18.54
N GLY A 779 26.86 -16.60 -18.67
CA GLY A 779 27.08 -15.67 -19.76
C GLY A 779 26.58 -14.25 -19.47
N ARG A 780 27.09 -13.27 -20.24
CA ARG A 780 26.88 -11.82 -20.03
C ARG A 780 25.39 -11.40 -20.05
N GLU A 781 24.61 -12.01 -20.94
CA GLU A 781 23.24 -11.58 -21.21
C GLU A 781 22.22 -11.98 -20.11
N ASN A 782 22.61 -12.81 -19.13
CA ASN A 782 21.71 -13.39 -18.15
C ASN A 782 22.02 -13.04 -16.69
N ALA A 783 22.99 -12.16 -16.41
CA ALA A 783 23.40 -11.88 -15.01
C ALA A 783 22.27 -11.25 -14.19
N GLN A 784 21.55 -10.29 -14.76
CA GLN A 784 20.40 -9.65 -14.10
C GLN A 784 19.25 -10.64 -13.90
N LEU A 785 18.94 -11.44 -14.91
CA LEU A 785 17.94 -12.51 -14.79
C LEU A 785 18.32 -13.54 -13.72
N ALA A 786 19.60 -13.91 -13.64
CA ALA A 786 20.09 -14.82 -12.61
C ALA A 786 19.95 -14.22 -11.19
N ALA A 787 20.20 -12.92 -11.02
CA ALA A 787 20.02 -12.23 -9.74
C ALA A 787 18.54 -12.18 -9.33
N VAL A 788 17.63 -11.88 -10.27
CA VAL A 788 16.18 -11.91 -10.02
C VAL A 788 15.74 -13.33 -9.66
N LEU A 789 16.18 -14.34 -10.41
CA LEU A 789 15.85 -15.75 -10.12
C LEU A 789 16.36 -16.18 -8.74
N ALA A 790 17.58 -15.78 -8.37
CA ALA A 790 18.11 -16.06 -7.03
C ALA A 790 17.25 -15.42 -5.93
N SER A 791 16.76 -14.19 -6.14
CA SER A 791 15.82 -13.52 -5.23
C SER A 791 14.51 -14.28 -5.11
N GLU A 792 13.95 -14.76 -6.24
CA GLU A 792 12.72 -15.55 -6.26
C GLU A 792 12.89 -16.89 -5.54
N GLN A 793 14.05 -17.56 -5.73
CA GLN A 793 14.39 -18.80 -5.03
C GLN A 793 14.55 -18.60 -3.52
N LYS A 794 15.12 -17.46 -3.07
CA LYS A 794 15.20 -17.09 -1.65
C LYS A 794 13.79 -16.91 -1.06
N SER A 795 12.93 -16.20 -1.78
CA SER A 795 11.51 -16.01 -1.37
C SER A 795 10.77 -17.35 -1.27
N LEU A 796 10.99 -18.26 -2.22
CA LEU A 796 10.44 -19.61 -2.19
C LEU A 796 10.97 -20.41 -1.00
N LEU A 797 12.27 -20.38 -0.75
CA LEU A 797 12.88 -21.07 0.39
C LEU A 797 12.27 -20.61 1.72
N VAL A 798 12.11 -19.29 1.89
CA VAL A 798 11.45 -18.75 3.07
C VAL A 798 10.03 -19.28 3.18
N ALA A 799 9.20 -19.21 2.14
CA ALA A 799 7.82 -19.68 2.18
C ALA A 799 7.71 -21.19 2.52
N LEU A 800 8.49 -22.05 1.86
CA LEU A 800 8.52 -23.49 2.11
C LEU A 800 8.89 -23.83 3.57
N THR A 801 9.85 -23.10 4.13
CA THR A 801 10.36 -23.38 5.48
C THR A 801 9.48 -22.78 6.59
N ARG A 802 8.35 -22.17 6.27
CA ARG A 802 7.38 -21.67 7.27
C ARG A 802 6.41 -22.73 7.78
N ALA A 803 6.26 -23.84 7.04
CA ALA A 803 5.39 -24.93 7.48
C ALA A 803 6.10 -25.86 8.45
N ASP A 804 5.38 -26.29 9.49
CA ASP A 804 5.86 -27.28 10.44
C ASP A 804 5.46 -28.71 10.02
N GLU A 805 4.29 -28.87 9.36
CA GLU A 805 3.75 -30.17 8.99
C GLU A 805 3.57 -30.32 7.47
N ARG A 806 2.90 -29.37 6.81
CA ARG A 806 2.55 -29.52 5.38
C ARG A 806 2.54 -28.20 4.62
N VAL A 807 3.03 -28.28 3.40
CA VAL A 807 2.86 -27.22 2.37
C VAL A 807 1.97 -27.76 1.26
N THR A 808 0.96 -26.98 0.87
CA THR A 808 0.16 -27.23 -0.33
C THR A 808 0.49 -26.16 -1.36
N VAL A 809 1.09 -26.55 -2.47
CA VAL A 809 1.42 -25.66 -3.61
C VAL A 809 0.34 -25.80 -4.67
N SER A 810 -0.17 -24.70 -5.19
CA SER A 810 -1.17 -24.74 -6.25
C SER A 810 -0.85 -23.82 -7.43
N ALA A 811 -1.29 -24.23 -8.61
CA ALA A 811 -1.05 -23.53 -9.86
C ALA A 811 -2.24 -23.65 -10.80
N VAL A 812 -2.39 -22.68 -11.69
CA VAL A 812 -3.35 -22.69 -12.79
C VAL A 812 -2.58 -23.03 -14.09
N LEU A 813 -3.16 -23.94 -14.91
CA LEU A 813 -2.57 -24.39 -16.18
C LEU A 813 -2.70 -23.35 -17.29
#